data_5a727d2e4ce033e27fa7c927b4b3c93f
#
_entry.id   5a727d2e4ce033e27fa7c927b4b3c93f
#
_cell.length_a   1.000
_cell.length_b   1.000
_cell.length_c   1.000
_cell.angle_alpha   90.00
_cell.angle_beta   90.00
_cell.angle_gamma   90.00
#
_symmetry.space_group_name_H-M   'P 1'
#
loop_
_entity.id
_entity.type
_entity.pdbx_description
1 polymer ?
#
loop_
_entity_poly.entity_id
_entity_poly.type
_entity_poly.pdbx_seq_one_letter_code
_entity_poly.pdbx_strand_id
1 'polypeptide(L)'
;MLRDTSTIRHRLYRLPKDQLVSEVLNPAFASARDVSGAFGWFSSAWLATLAHGLAKFLAAGHGGRIRLVIAPALFPSDRDFLGKLSAGDQWASDRIAAVLSDATVPNADTLERHAVECMGWMIQNGVLDVQVAIPRPDSNYHPKIWLFDDGCDRVLVRGSANATARALGTGIEHMDVDCSWIDDARVAQSVEILNDWLSGNDEQLVAVVPLPQALREQLIKCASAEMPTIKEYDAACSGSKHTRTVGAPRGGFVIPSSRNWESGKFAHQGEAVHAWEKAGGCGLLEMATGAGKTVAALVCAQRLHLRAAKPLLVVISAPTKPLVAQWKRVCEEFGLRVAAAEVVGRSEAALEFSNALFALRESSRPSAVAFVVTNHRVADPAFQRLLKQNGRDVGIDVLHIGDEAHSLGAAGFRRSPRDFANYRLGLSATPMRQYDELGTEKLLEYFGKVVFRFGLDRAINVCLVPYEYRVHAAEIQGEELAEFLELSAQIGRKVAAMGGGDGALDDESLTALLVRRRSIVENAADKLRVFRNIVMALPDKSLSLVYTSAKNPAQLEAAIAILASLGVAPGRVTEVESADRQMFEAILEAFVNGTVDMLVAKRVLDEGVDIPPVRQAIFLASSSVEREWIQRRGRILRLSPGKTKAEIHDILSLPPPRSIRYDEAVLKFISSELERLRAFARFSLHPSATNSVIDEVHNKYFLR
;
A
#
# COMPACT_ATOMS: atom_id res chain seq x y z
N MET A 1 -22.22 6.20 43.53
CA MET A 1 -22.64 7.40 42.82
C MET A 1 -21.39 8.04 42.20
N LEU A 2 -21.55 8.83 41.16
CA LEU A 2 -20.43 9.50 40.48
C LEU A 2 -19.60 10.37 41.42
N ARG A 3 -20.28 11.11 42.29
CA ARG A 3 -19.67 11.99 43.31
C ARG A 3 -18.79 11.26 44.32
N ASP A 4 -19.14 10.00 44.63
CA ASP A 4 -18.41 9.21 45.63
C ASP A 4 -17.13 8.56 45.04
N THR A 5 -16.92 8.71 43.75
CA THR A 5 -15.80 8.14 43.06
C THR A 5 -14.55 9.05 43.23
N SER A 6 -13.69 8.71 44.17
CA SER A 6 -12.55 9.55 44.60
C SER A 6 -11.51 9.86 43.51
N THR A 7 -11.52 9.12 42.43
CA THR A 7 -10.58 9.32 41.29
C THR A 7 -11.08 10.37 40.31
N ILE A 8 -12.40 10.64 40.23
CA ILE A 8 -12.95 11.64 39.31
C ILE A 8 -12.72 13.03 39.89
N ARG A 9 -11.96 13.85 39.16
CA ARG A 9 -11.61 15.21 39.60
C ARG A 9 -12.01 16.21 38.55
N HIS A 10 -12.61 17.31 38.98
CA HIS A 10 -12.91 18.47 38.17
C HIS A 10 -11.61 19.21 37.83
N ARG A 11 -11.05 18.91 36.65
CA ARG A 11 -9.78 19.51 36.16
C ARG A 11 -9.54 19.24 34.67
N LEU A 12 -8.56 19.96 34.13
CA LEU A 12 -8.00 19.66 32.82
C LEU A 12 -7.05 18.44 32.91
N TYR A 13 -7.25 17.46 32.03
CA TYR A 13 -6.37 16.31 31.81
C TYR A 13 -5.56 16.50 30.54
N ARG A 14 -4.28 16.22 30.58
CA ARG A 14 -3.35 16.27 29.45
C ARG A 14 -2.90 14.87 29.10
N LEU A 15 -3.39 14.35 27.99
CA LEU A 15 -3.01 13.01 27.52
C LEU A 15 -1.69 13.07 26.75
N PRO A 16 -0.85 12.03 26.78
CA PRO A 16 -0.99 10.78 27.56
C PRO A 16 -0.42 10.88 29.00
N LYS A 17 -0.07 12.07 29.48
CA LYS A 17 0.55 12.26 30.80
C LYS A 17 -0.40 11.91 31.94
N ASP A 18 -1.65 12.36 31.85
CA ASP A 18 -2.67 12.11 32.86
C ASP A 18 -3.47 10.84 32.49
N GLN A 19 -3.92 10.09 33.47
CA GLN A 19 -4.55 8.78 33.31
C GLN A 19 -6.09 8.89 33.18
N LEU A 20 -6.58 9.63 32.18
CA LEU A 20 -8.01 9.91 31.99
C LEU A 20 -8.88 8.64 31.97
N VAL A 21 -8.44 7.59 31.30
CA VAL A 21 -9.21 6.35 31.15
C VAL A 21 -9.38 5.65 32.49
N SER A 22 -8.32 5.51 33.28
CA SER A 22 -8.38 4.80 34.56
C SER A 22 -8.91 5.65 35.71
N GLU A 23 -8.65 6.98 35.70
CA GLU A 23 -9.09 7.89 36.75
C GLU A 23 -10.53 8.40 36.56
N VAL A 24 -10.99 8.53 35.29
CA VAL A 24 -12.27 9.14 35.00
C VAL A 24 -13.20 8.23 34.20
N LEU A 25 -12.82 7.84 32.96
CA LEU A 25 -13.77 7.20 32.06
C LEU A 25 -14.25 5.83 32.58
N ASN A 26 -13.35 4.92 32.93
CA ASN A 26 -13.73 3.61 33.46
C ASN A 26 -14.51 3.70 34.78
N PRO A 27 -14.14 4.53 35.78
CA PRO A 27 -14.94 4.76 36.96
C PRO A 27 -16.32 5.41 36.70
N ALA A 28 -16.37 6.37 35.74
CA ALA A 28 -17.62 7.01 35.38
C ALA A 28 -18.59 6.02 34.70
N PHE A 29 -18.12 5.20 33.75
CA PHE A 29 -18.91 4.10 33.17
C PHE A 29 -19.44 3.15 34.26
N ALA A 30 -18.60 2.76 35.21
CA ALA A 30 -18.97 1.84 36.27
C ALA A 30 -20.03 2.40 37.22
N SER A 31 -20.16 3.75 37.36
CA SER A 31 -21.05 4.43 38.28
C SER A 31 -22.26 5.08 37.60
N ALA A 32 -22.22 5.28 36.29
CA ALA A 32 -23.31 5.91 35.56
C ALA A 32 -24.49 4.99 35.37
N ARG A 33 -25.68 5.58 35.32
CA ARG A 33 -26.93 4.95 34.89
C ARG A 33 -27.09 5.14 33.37
N ASP A 34 -26.88 6.37 32.87
CA ASP A 34 -27.00 6.71 31.47
C ASP A 34 -25.69 7.37 30.98
N VAL A 35 -25.31 7.05 29.75
CA VAL A 35 -24.13 7.63 29.12
C VAL A 35 -24.54 8.21 27.77
N SER A 36 -24.09 9.41 27.46
CA SER A 36 -24.29 10.05 26.16
C SER A 36 -22.97 10.55 25.62
N GLY A 37 -22.79 10.53 24.30
CA GLY A 37 -21.54 11.02 23.67
C GLY A 37 -21.75 11.52 22.26
N ALA A 38 -20.90 12.48 21.86
CA ALA A 38 -20.86 13.01 20.51
C ALA A 38 -19.41 13.09 20.02
N PHE A 39 -19.13 12.52 18.82
CA PHE A 39 -17.77 12.39 18.30
C PHE A 39 -17.70 12.62 16.81
N GLY A 40 -16.72 13.42 16.39
CA GLY A 40 -16.39 13.62 14.98
C GLY A 40 -15.68 12.43 14.34
N TRP A 41 -15.17 11.51 15.14
CA TRP A 41 -14.55 10.26 14.69
C TRP A 41 -14.74 9.17 15.76
N PHE A 42 -15.08 7.97 15.30
CA PHE A 42 -15.35 6.83 16.15
C PHE A 42 -14.66 5.58 15.61
N SER A 43 -14.06 4.77 16.47
CA SER A 43 -13.56 3.44 16.12
C SER A 43 -13.92 2.41 17.17
N SER A 44 -14.22 1.17 16.77
CA SER A 44 -14.55 0.08 17.71
C SER A 44 -13.41 -0.25 18.69
N ALA A 45 -12.16 0.02 18.32
CA ALA A 45 -11.00 -0.19 19.19
C ALA A 45 -11.00 0.66 20.48
N TRP A 46 -11.75 1.77 20.55
CA TRP A 46 -11.89 2.53 21.80
C TRP A 46 -12.65 1.76 22.87
N LEU A 47 -13.61 0.91 22.48
CA LEU A 47 -14.33 0.04 23.41
C LEU A 47 -13.38 -0.90 24.16
N ALA A 48 -12.34 -1.40 23.49
CA ALA A 48 -11.30 -2.20 24.16
C ALA A 48 -10.58 -1.39 25.25
N THR A 49 -10.38 -0.09 25.05
CA THR A 49 -9.77 0.80 26.05
C THR A 49 -10.69 1.04 27.25
N LEU A 50 -12.00 1.02 27.04
CA LEU A 50 -13.03 1.26 28.06
C LEU A 50 -13.71 -0.05 28.53
N ALA A 51 -13.22 -1.20 28.08
CA ALA A 51 -13.88 -2.49 28.29
C ALA A 51 -14.14 -2.81 29.78
N HIS A 52 -13.22 -2.42 30.68
CA HIS A 52 -13.41 -2.61 32.11
C HIS A 52 -14.60 -1.81 32.67
N GLY A 53 -14.71 -0.53 32.30
CA GLY A 53 -15.82 0.34 32.72
C GLY A 53 -17.15 -0.12 32.13
N LEU A 54 -17.16 -0.51 30.84
CA LEU A 54 -18.31 -1.05 30.14
C LEU A 54 -18.81 -2.36 30.75
N ALA A 55 -17.90 -3.30 31.07
CA ALA A 55 -18.29 -4.54 31.74
C ALA A 55 -18.96 -4.30 33.10
N LYS A 56 -18.48 -3.32 33.87
CA LYS A 56 -19.10 -2.91 35.12
C LYS A 56 -20.45 -2.21 34.92
N PHE A 57 -20.57 -1.36 33.88
CA PHE A 57 -21.82 -0.71 33.51
C PHE A 57 -22.91 -1.75 33.21
N LEU A 58 -22.59 -2.75 32.40
CA LEU A 58 -23.50 -3.84 32.09
C LEU A 58 -23.84 -4.68 33.31
N ALA A 59 -22.87 -5.02 34.16
CA ALA A 59 -23.07 -5.83 35.36
C ALA A 59 -23.91 -5.13 36.44
N ALA A 60 -23.98 -3.80 36.44
CA ALA A 60 -24.75 -3.02 37.39
C ALA A 60 -26.27 -3.21 37.24
N GLY A 61 -26.77 -3.70 36.09
CA GLY A 61 -28.15 -4.11 35.89
C GLY A 61 -29.22 -2.98 36.03
N HIS A 62 -28.78 -1.73 35.92
CA HIS A 62 -29.67 -0.55 36.16
C HIS A 62 -30.63 -0.26 34.99
N GLY A 63 -30.65 -1.08 33.93
CA GLY A 63 -31.40 -0.79 32.70
C GLY A 63 -30.90 0.46 31.97
N GLY A 64 -29.64 0.84 32.22
CA GLY A 64 -29.01 2.04 31.66
C GLY A 64 -28.81 1.97 30.17
N ARG A 65 -28.69 3.14 29.55
CA ARG A 65 -28.50 3.27 28.08
C ARG A 65 -27.27 4.08 27.75
N ILE A 66 -26.65 3.70 26.63
CA ILE A 66 -25.57 4.46 26.03
C ILE A 66 -26.07 5.01 24.68
N ARG A 67 -26.04 6.33 24.50
CA ARG A 67 -26.45 7.02 23.28
C ARG A 67 -25.27 7.74 22.67
N LEU A 68 -24.92 7.41 21.44
CA LEU A 68 -23.80 8.01 20.74
C LEU A 68 -24.24 8.65 19.43
N VAL A 69 -23.75 9.85 19.15
CA VAL A 69 -23.84 10.50 17.85
C VAL A 69 -22.44 10.59 17.28
N ILE A 70 -22.24 10.00 16.10
CA ILE A 70 -20.93 9.95 15.42
C ILE A 70 -21.02 10.59 14.04
N ALA A 71 -19.94 11.19 13.54
CA ALA A 71 -19.84 11.61 12.14
C ALA A 71 -18.99 10.62 11.36
N PRO A 72 -19.47 10.14 10.20
CA PRO A 72 -18.61 9.42 9.27
C PRO A 72 -17.60 10.39 8.62
N ALA A 73 -16.41 9.89 8.29
CA ALA A 73 -15.45 10.65 7.49
C ALA A 73 -15.90 10.67 6.02
N LEU A 74 -16.77 11.62 5.69
CA LEU A 74 -17.32 11.79 4.35
C LEU A 74 -16.44 12.74 3.52
N PHE A 75 -16.22 12.39 2.25
CA PHE A 75 -15.60 13.31 1.29
C PHE A 75 -16.54 14.50 1.00
N PRO A 76 -16.02 15.68 0.60
CA PRO A 76 -16.87 16.84 0.27
C PRO A 76 -17.97 16.53 -0.73
N SER A 77 -17.68 15.74 -1.78
CA SER A 77 -18.66 15.28 -2.78
C SER A 77 -19.80 14.46 -2.20
N ASP A 78 -19.51 13.62 -1.21
CA ASP A 78 -20.51 12.80 -0.53
C ASP A 78 -21.40 13.67 0.38
N ARG A 79 -20.84 14.69 1.03
CA ARG A 79 -21.58 15.66 1.84
C ARG A 79 -22.57 16.47 1.00
N ASP A 80 -22.14 16.97 -0.15
CA ASP A 80 -22.99 17.73 -1.10
C ASP A 80 -24.16 16.89 -1.61
N PHE A 81 -23.95 15.59 -1.80
CA PHE A 81 -24.99 14.68 -2.25
C PHE A 81 -25.94 14.30 -1.09
N LEU A 82 -25.41 13.95 0.08
CA LEU A 82 -26.20 13.60 1.28
C LEU A 82 -27.03 14.77 1.78
N GLY A 83 -26.53 16.01 1.63
CA GLY A 83 -27.28 17.23 1.97
C GLY A 83 -28.52 17.50 1.11
N LYS A 84 -28.68 16.76 -0.01
CA LYS A 84 -29.85 16.86 -0.91
C LYS A 84 -30.85 15.72 -0.72
N LEU A 85 -30.55 14.75 0.12
CA LEU A 85 -31.37 13.56 0.35
C LEU A 85 -32.26 13.74 1.60
N SER A 86 -33.45 13.15 1.56
CA SER A 86 -34.31 13.05 2.75
C SER A 86 -33.86 11.89 3.65
N ALA A 87 -34.16 12.00 4.94
CA ALA A 87 -33.74 11.06 6.01
C ALA A 87 -34.34 9.63 5.91
N GLY A 88 -34.50 9.08 4.73
CA GLY A 88 -35.03 7.73 4.48
C GLY A 88 -34.48 7.07 3.21
N ASP A 89 -33.52 7.70 2.59
CA ASP A 89 -32.98 7.25 1.30
C ASP A 89 -32.02 6.06 1.49
N GLN A 90 -32.35 4.91 0.89
CA GLN A 90 -31.57 3.67 1.00
C GLN A 90 -30.12 3.86 0.54
N TRP A 91 -29.90 4.67 -0.50
CA TRP A 91 -28.54 4.96 -1.00
C TRP A 91 -27.67 5.70 0.02
N ALA A 92 -28.24 6.64 0.78
CA ALA A 92 -27.53 7.33 1.87
C ALA A 92 -27.13 6.35 2.96
N SER A 93 -28.02 5.44 3.32
CA SER A 93 -27.78 4.37 4.29
C SER A 93 -26.64 3.44 3.83
N ASP A 94 -26.65 3.02 2.57
CA ASP A 94 -25.62 2.13 2.01
C ASP A 94 -24.25 2.81 1.93
N ARG A 95 -24.20 4.10 1.59
CA ARG A 95 -22.97 4.87 1.53
C ARG A 95 -22.35 5.12 2.91
N ILE A 96 -23.16 5.46 3.88
CA ILE A 96 -22.74 5.59 5.28
C ILE A 96 -22.25 4.24 5.82
N ALA A 97 -22.95 3.14 5.51
CA ALA A 97 -22.53 1.79 5.88
C ALA A 97 -21.16 1.43 5.30
N ALA A 98 -20.89 1.73 4.04
CA ALA A 98 -19.61 1.48 3.38
C ALA A 98 -18.46 2.24 4.06
N VAL A 99 -18.65 3.52 4.41
CA VAL A 99 -17.63 4.34 5.09
C VAL A 99 -17.39 3.88 6.53
N LEU A 100 -18.41 3.44 7.24
CA LEU A 100 -18.30 2.99 8.64
C LEU A 100 -17.83 1.54 8.74
N SER A 101 -18.06 0.68 7.75
CA SER A 101 -17.61 -0.72 7.77
C SER A 101 -16.07 -0.83 7.80
N ASP A 102 -15.38 0.05 7.11
CA ASP A 102 -13.90 0.12 7.15
C ASP A 102 -13.35 0.51 8.53
N ALA A 103 -14.15 1.24 9.32
CA ALA A 103 -13.78 1.65 10.67
C ALA A 103 -14.11 0.61 11.76
N THR A 104 -14.90 -0.42 11.43
CA THR A 104 -15.46 -1.37 12.41
C THR A 104 -15.01 -2.82 12.26
N VAL A 105 -14.26 -3.19 11.21
CA VAL A 105 -13.78 -4.57 11.00
C VAL A 105 -12.52 -4.83 11.82
N PRO A 106 -12.55 -5.76 12.80
CA PRO A 106 -11.39 -6.03 13.65
C PRO A 106 -10.38 -6.96 12.99
N ASN A 107 -9.11 -6.55 12.97
CA ASN A 107 -8.01 -7.49 12.88
C ASN A 107 -7.72 -8.05 14.29
N ALA A 108 -8.34 -9.15 14.57
CA ALA A 108 -8.08 -10.26 15.50
C ALA A 108 -7.10 -10.11 16.69
N ASP A 109 -7.19 -9.08 17.51
CA ASP A 109 -6.78 -9.20 18.92
C ASP A 109 -7.98 -9.69 19.75
N THR A 110 -7.75 -10.59 20.71
CA THR A 110 -8.81 -11.19 21.55
C THR A 110 -9.64 -10.13 22.29
N LEU A 111 -9.02 -9.01 22.67
CA LEU A 111 -9.68 -7.92 23.37
C LEU A 111 -10.55 -7.06 22.43
N GLU A 112 -10.08 -6.80 21.20
CA GLU A 112 -10.87 -6.10 20.19
C GLU A 112 -12.08 -6.94 19.74
N ARG A 113 -11.90 -8.24 19.58
CA ARG A 113 -13.00 -9.16 19.28
C ARG A 113 -14.05 -9.15 20.39
N HIS A 114 -13.63 -9.25 21.64
CA HIS A 114 -14.54 -9.15 22.79
C HIS A 114 -15.27 -7.81 22.82
N ALA A 115 -14.60 -6.71 22.48
CA ALA A 115 -15.23 -5.39 22.41
C ALA A 115 -16.33 -5.32 21.33
N VAL A 116 -16.11 -5.93 20.16
CA VAL A 116 -17.11 -6.01 19.07
C VAL A 116 -18.28 -6.92 19.47
N GLU A 117 -18.01 -8.04 20.13
CA GLU A 117 -19.03 -8.94 20.68
C GLU A 117 -19.90 -8.21 21.72
N CYS A 118 -19.28 -7.42 22.61
CA CYS A 118 -19.98 -6.57 23.56
C CYS A 118 -20.84 -5.51 22.86
N MET A 119 -20.29 -4.84 21.84
CA MET A 119 -21.02 -3.82 21.08
C MET A 119 -22.24 -4.42 20.37
N GLY A 120 -22.05 -5.56 19.72
CA GLY A 120 -23.15 -6.29 19.07
C GLY A 120 -24.24 -6.67 20.06
N TRP A 121 -23.87 -7.21 21.22
CA TRP A 121 -24.82 -7.55 22.28
C TRP A 121 -25.57 -6.31 22.81
N MET A 122 -24.86 -5.21 23.06
CA MET A 122 -25.47 -3.96 23.53
C MET A 122 -26.46 -3.37 22.53
N ILE A 123 -26.12 -3.41 21.22
CA ILE A 123 -27.04 -2.95 20.15
C ILE A 123 -28.26 -3.87 20.06
N GLN A 124 -28.07 -5.19 20.11
CA GLN A 124 -29.14 -6.18 20.03
C GLN A 124 -30.14 -6.01 21.18
N ASN A 125 -29.65 -5.72 22.38
CA ASN A 125 -30.46 -5.60 23.60
C ASN A 125 -30.92 -4.17 23.90
N GLY A 126 -30.67 -3.22 22.98
CA GLY A 126 -31.14 -1.82 23.13
C GLY A 126 -30.42 -1.02 24.22
N VAL A 127 -29.26 -1.50 24.68
CA VAL A 127 -28.39 -0.81 25.63
C VAL A 127 -27.56 0.27 24.94
N LEU A 128 -27.12 0.03 23.72
CA LEU A 128 -26.35 0.97 22.91
C LEU A 128 -27.16 1.42 21.71
N ASP A 129 -27.43 2.72 21.63
CA ASP A 129 -28.00 3.40 20.47
C ASP A 129 -26.93 4.25 19.81
N VAL A 130 -26.61 3.98 18.54
CA VAL A 130 -25.64 4.73 17.75
C VAL A 130 -26.37 5.43 16.62
N GLN A 131 -26.20 6.72 16.53
CA GLN A 131 -26.75 7.58 15.49
C GLN A 131 -25.63 8.24 14.69
N VAL A 132 -25.92 8.59 13.46
CA VAL A 132 -24.96 9.20 12.52
C VAL A 132 -25.41 10.62 12.22
N ALA A 133 -24.55 11.60 12.56
CA ALA A 133 -24.75 12.99 12.21
C ALA A 133 -24.28 13.27 10.78
N ILE A 134 -25.13 13.93 10.00
CA ILE A 134 -24.82 14.42 8.65
C ILE A 134 -24.69 15.93 8.73
N PRO A 135 -23.47 16.49 8.71
CA PRO A 135 -23.28 17.94 8.76
C PRO A 135 -23.65 18.60 7.42
N ARG A 136 -23.96 19.89 7.44
CA ARG A 136 -24.13 20.69 6.20
C ARG A 136 -22.82 20.71 5.42
N PRO A 137 -22.88 20.94 4.08
CA PRO A 137 -21.68 20.92 3.21
C PRO A 137 -20.58 21.89 3.65
N ASP A 138 -20.97 23.05 4.19
CA ASP A 138 -20.10 24.13 4.65
C ASP A 138 -19.72 24.04 6.14
N SER A 139 -20.23 23.04 6.86
CA SER A 139 -19.95 22.81 8.27
C SER A 139 -19.13 21.53 8.52
N ASN A 140 -18.48 21.46 9.67
CA ASN A 140 -17.71 20.31 10.10
C ASN A 140 -18.17 19.84 11.48
N TYR A 141 -18.81 18.68 11.54
CA TYR A 141 -19.22 18.08 12.80
C TYR A 141 -18.01 17.39 13.45
N HIS A 142 -17.44 18.03 14.47
CA HIS A 142 -16.22 17.52 15.12
C HIS A 142 -16.27 17.62 16.66
N PRO A 143 -17.41 17.29 17.33
CA PRO A 143 -17.46 17.27 18.78
C PRO A 143 -16.63 16.13 19.36
N LYS A 144 -16.31 16.26 20.65
CA LYS A 144 -15.61 15.24 21.44
C LYS A 144 -16.06 15.38 22.89
N ILE A 145 -17.20 14.77 23.19
CA ILE A 145 -17.89 14.96 24.46
C ILE A 145 -18.47 13.65 24.99
N TRP A 146 -18.27 13.41 26.26
CA TRP A 146 -18.92 12.38 27.05
C TRP A 146 -19.74 13.01 28.17
N LEU A 147 -20.91 12.50 28.40
CA LEU A 147 -21.74 12.80 29.55
C LEU A 147 -22.09 11.49 30.26
N PHE A 148 -21.77 11.42 31.53
CA PHE A 148 -22.13 10.35 32.44
C PHE A 148 -23.15 10.88 33.44
N ASP A 149 -24.27 10.18 33.64
CA ASP A 149 -25.37 10.57 34.53
C ASP A 149 -25.73 9.36 35.39
N ASP A 150 -25.72 9.51 36.71
CA ASP A 150 -26.14 8.46 37.65
C ASP A 150 -27.56 8.67 38.18
N GLY A 151 -28.27 9.69 37.67
CA GLY A 151 -29.61 10.11 38.09
C GLY A 151 -29.60 11.19 39.16
N CYS A 152 -28.48 11.48 39.80
CA CYS A 152 -28.29 12.52 40.80
C CYS A 152 -27.21 13.52 40.38
N ASP A 153 -26.07 13.00 39.98
CA ASP A 153 -24.89 13.77 39.60
C ASP A 153 -24.47 13.47 38.15
N ARG A 154 -23.74 14.42 37.55
CA ARG A 154 -23.25 14.33 36.17
C ARG A 154 -21.75 14.60 36.10
N VAL A 155 -21.09 13.85 35.23
CA VAL A 155 -19.69 14.10 34.85
C VAL A 155 -19.64 14.33 33.35
N LEU A 156 -19.12 15.49 32.96
CA LEU A 156 -18.93 15.88 31.59
C LEU A 156 -17.42 15.78 31.27
N VAL A 157 -17.06 15.09 30.20
CA VAL A 157 -15.69 15.01 29.69
C VAL A 157 -15.67 15.51 28.26
N ARG A 158 -14.96 16.60 27.99
CA ARG A 158 -14.89 17.21 26.64
C ARG A 158 -13.50 17.71 26.32
N GLY A 159 -13.15 17.81 25.03
CA GLY A 159 -11.85 18.32 24.62
C GLY A 159 -11.47 17.97 23.19
N SER A 160 -10.20 17.67 22.97
CA SER A 160 -9.67 17.38 21.63
C SER A 160 -9.69 15.89 21.25
N ALA A 161 -9.79 14.97 22.23
CA ALA A 161 -9.69 13.53 22.00
C ALA A 161 -10.95 12.91 21.40
N ASN A 162 -10.84 12.35 20.20
CA ASN A 162 -11.92 11.56 19.60
C ASN A 162 -12.16 10.22 20.34
N ALA A 163 -13.28 9.55 20.06
CA ALA A 163 -13.59 8.21 20.55
C ALA A 163 -12.73 7.15 19.79
N THR A 164 -11.42 7.23 19.93
CA THR A 164 -10.47 6.28 19.36
C THR A 164 -9.46 5.84 20.41
N ALA A 165 -9.01 4.60 20.36
CA ALA A 165 -8.01 4.07 21.28
C ALA A 165 -6.71 4.90 21.27
N ARG A 166 -6.34 5.45 20.12
CA ARG A 166 -5.17 6.31 19.96
C ARG A 166 -5.31 7.64 20.67
N ALA A 167 -6.44 8.32 20.50
CA ALA A 167 -6.67 9.63 21.14
C ALA A 167 -6.69 9.54 22.66
N LEU A 168 -7.29 8.48 23.21
CA LEU A 168 -7.36 8.26 24.66
C LEU A 168 -6.08 7.64 25.26
N GLY A 169 -5.23 6.98 24.45
CA GLY A 169 -4.08 6.23 24.93
C GLY A 169 -2.74 6.90 24.68
N THR A 170 -2.45 7.39 23.47
CA THR A 170 -1.13 7.88 23.04
C THR A 170 -1.16 9.26 22.41
N GLY A 171 -2.34 9.83 22.12
CA GLY A 171 -2.49 11.16 21.55
C GLY A 171 -2.10 12.25 22.54
N ILE A 172 -1.54 13.35 22.04
CA ILE A 172 -1.37 14.57 22.85
C ILE A 172 -2.68 15.34 22.76
N GLU A 173 -3.51 15.17 23.77
CA GLU A 173 -4.87 15.69 23.79
C GLU A 173 -5.13 16.44 25.11
N HIS A 174 -6.12 17.33 25.08
CA HIS A 174 -6.61 18.03 26.26
C HIS A 174 -8.06 17.64 26.49
N MET A 175 -8.38 17.24 27.72
CA MET A 175 -9.73 16.88 28.12
C MET A 175 -10.10 17.60 29.41
N ASP A 176 -11.13 18.43 29.34
CA ASP A 176 -11.75 19.01 30.52
C ASP A 176 -12.74 18.00 31.15
N VAL A 177 -12.66 17.87 32.44
CA VAL A 177 -13.60 17.09 33.24
C VAL A 177 -14.35 18.05 34.15
N ASP A 178 -15.64 18.22 33.89
CA ASP A 178 -16.54 19.04 34.65
C ASP A 178 -17.50 18.16 35.46
N CYS A 179 -17.67 18.47 36.75
CA CYS A 179 -18.53 17.72 37.64
C CYS A 179 -19.71 18.61 38.08
N SER A 180 -20.97 18.12 38.01
CA SER A 180 -22.16 18.90 38.35
C SER A 180 -22.16 19.40 39.81
N TRP A 181 -21.60 18.63 40.73
CA TRP A 181 -21.49 19.03 42.14
C TRP A 181 -20.46 20.13 42.41
N ILE A 182 -19.72 20.59 41.38
CA ILE A 182 -18.77 21.70 41.47
C ILE A 182 -19.25 22.87 40.60
N ASP A 183 -19.64 22.61 39.34
CA ASP A 183 -20.12 23.62 38.39
C ASP A 183 -21.29 23.06 37.57
N ASP A 184 -22.50 23.10 38.19
CA ASP A 184 -23.71 22.59 37.56
C ASP A 184 -24.13 23.42 36.35
N ALA A 185 -23.91 24.73 36.36
CA ALA A 185 -24.30 25.61 35.27
C ALA A 185 -23.53 25.29 33.97
N ARG A 186 -22.23 25.03 34.07
CA ARG A 186 -21.38 24.67 32.94
C ARG A 186 -21.74 23.28 32.40
N VAL A 187 -22.02 22.33 33.28
CA VAL A 187 -22.48 21.00 32.91
C VAL A 187 -23.84 21.06 32.21
N ALA A 188 -24.82 21.81 32.79
CA ALA A 188 -26.15 21.95 32.23
C ALA A 188 -26.15 22.53 30.79
N GLN A 189 -25.37 23.59 30.57
CA GLN A 189 -25.22 24.19 29.23
C GLN A 189 -24.69 23.16 28.21
N SER A 190 -23.72 22.35 28.58
CA SER A 190 -23.14 21.34 27.68
C SER A 190 -24.09 20.16 27.45
N VAL A 191 -24.95 19.84 28.42
CA VAL A 191 -26.02 18.84 28.29
C VAL A 191 -27.06 19.29 27.27
N GLU A 192 -27.42 20.58 27.27
CA GLU A 192 -28.35 21.17 26.30
C GLU A 192 -27.80 21.01 24.88
N ILE A 193 -26.57 21.42 24.63
CA ILE A 193 -25.88 21.26 23.34
C ILE A 193 -25.82 19.79 22.88
N LEU A 194 -25.49 18.89 23.82
CA LEU A 194 -25.41 17.45 23.49
C LEU A 194 -26.78 16.88 23.14
N ASN A 195 -27.86 17.34 23.84
CA ASN A 195 -29.22 16.93 23.52
C ASN A 195 -29.70 17.45 22.16
N ASP A 196 -29.30 18.66 21.76
CA ASP A 196 -29.59 19.19 20.43
C ASP A 196 -28.95 18.33 19.35
N TRP A 197 -27.71 17.91 19.55
CA TRP A 197 -27.04 16.98 18.61
C TRP A 197 -27.69 15.60 18.57
N LEU A 198 -28.04 15.03 19.72
CA LEU A 198 -28.72 13.74 19.82
C LEU A 198 -30.11 13.76 19.21
N SER A 199 -30.79 14.92 19.22
CA SER A 199 -32.14 15.11 18.66
C SER A 199 -32.14 15.58 17.21
N GLY A 200 -30.95 15.94 16.66
CA GLY A 200 -30.83 16.51 15.32
C GLY A 200 -31.35 17.94 15.17
N ASN A 201 -31.49 18.67 16.28
CA ASN A 201 -32.05 20.04 16.32
C ASN A 201 -30.98 21.11 16.06
N ASP A 202 -29.71 20.75 15.93
CA ASP A 202 -28.63 21.70 15.63
C ASP A 202 -28.72 22.18 14.17
N GLU A 203 -28.74 23.50 13.98
CA GLU A 203 -28.83 24.13 12.66
C GLU A 203 -27.69 23.79 11.69
N GLN A 204 -26.54 23.32 12.19
CA GLN A 204 -25.39 22.92 11.42
C GLN A 204 -25.47 21.48 10.91
N LEU A 205 -26.45 20.71 11.35
CA LEU A 205 -26.73 19.37 10.87
C LEU A 205 -27.81 19.38 9.80
N VAL A 206 -27.67 18.55 8.80
CA VAL A 206 -28.73 18.24 7.82
C VAL A 206 -29.73 17.27 8.45
N ALA A 207 -29.20 16.24 9.10
CA ALA A 207 -29.98 15.21 9.76
C ALA A 207 -29.12 14.43 10.76
N VAL A 208 -29.80 13.77 11.71
CA VAL A 208 -29.24 12.69 12.51
C VAL A 208 -30.07 11.44 12.20
N VAL A 209 -29.39 10.40 11.70
CA VAL A 209 -30.02 9.15 11.23
C VAL A 209 -29.58 7.97 12.08
N PRO A 210 -30.39 6.93 12.25
CA PRO A 210 -29.97 5.71 12.92
C PRO A 210 -28.77 5.06 12.21
N LEU A 211 -28.00 4.26 12.95
CA LEU A 211 -26.94 3.44 12.36
C LEU A 211 -27.51 2.58 11.21
N PRO A 212 -26.90 2.59 10.00
CA PRO A 212 -27.39 1.84 8.85
C PRO A 212 -27.67 0.37 9.17
N GLN A 213 -28.78 -0.15 8.68
CA GLN A 213 -29.27 -1.49 9.03
C GLN A 213 -28.25 -2.58 8.68
N ALA A 214 -27.60 -2.49 7.53
CA ALA A 214 -26.58 -3.46 7.12
C ALA A 214 -25.42 -3.55 8.11
N LEU A 215 -24.94 -2.40 8.61
CA LEU A 215 -23.87 -2.35 9.61
C LEU A 215 -24.37 -2.83 10.99
N ARG A 216 -25.59 -2.43 11.37
CA ARG A 216 -26.23 -2.90 12.59
C ARG A 216 -26.37 -4.42 12.61
N GLU A 217 -26.81 -5.03 11.50
CA GLU A 217 -26.92 -6.47 11.36
C GLU A 217 -25.58 -7.19 11.41
N GLN A 218 -24.51 -6.59 10.82
CA GLN A 218 -23.15 -7.13 10.93
C GLN A 218 -22.66 -7.17 12.37
N LEU A 219 -22.86 -6.09 13.13
CA LEU A 219 -22.48 -6.01 14.54
C LEU A 219 -23.28 -7.01 15.38
N ILE A 220 -24.58 -7.14 15.14
CA ILE A 220 -25.44 -8.13 15.83
C ILE A 220 -25.00 -9.56 15.52
N LYS A 221 -24.57 -9.87 14.32
CA LYS A 221 -24.01 -11.22 13.99
C LYS A 221 -22.75 -11.56 14.79
N CYS A 222 -22.02 -10.54 15.25
CA CYS A 222 -20.84 -10.72 16.09
C CYS A 222 -21.20 -10.71 17.60
N ALA A 223 -22.47 -10.51 17.97
CA ALA A 223 -22.89 -10.43 19.35
C ALA A 223 -22.59 -11.73 20.11
N SER A 224 -22.17 -11.61 21.38
CA SER A 224 -22.12 -12.74 22.29
C SER A 224 -23.53 -13.27 22.58
N ALA A 225 -23.65 -14.60 22.76
CA ALA A 225 -24.95 -15.23 23.04
C ALA A 225 -25.55 -14.79 24.40
N GLU A 226 -24.68 -14.50 25.36
CA GLU A 226 -25.03 -14.04 26.71
C GLU A 226 -24.48 -12.66 26.98
N MET A 227 -24.97 -12.01 28.05
CA MET A 227 -24.49 -10.69 28.47
C MET A 227 -23.01 -10.77 28.83
N PRO A 228 -22.14 -9.96 28.21
CA PRO A 228 -20.70 -9.94 28.51
C PRO A 228 -20.44 -9.65 29.98
N THR A 229 -19.62 -10.49 30.62
CA THR A 229 -19.32 -10.44 32.05
C THR A 229 -17.92 -9.88 32.30
N ILE A 230 -17.67 -9.41 33.54
CA ILE A 230 -16.32 -9.04 34.00
C ILE A 230 -15.36 -10.22 33.91
N LYS A 231 -15.82 -11.47 34.12
CA LYS A 231 -15.00 -12.67 34.01
C LYS A 231 -14.52 -12.93 32.57
N GLU A 232 -15.37 -12.70 31.59
CA GLU A 232 -15.01 -12.82 30.16
C GLU A 232 -14.04 -11.72 29.76
N TYR A 233 -14.22 -10.51 30.26
CA TYR A 233 -13.22 -9.44 30.10
C TYR A 233 -11.88 -9.84 30.72
N ASP A 234 -11.87 -10.33 31.96
CA ASP A 234 -10.64 -10.79 32.63
C ASP A 234 -9.99 -11.97 31.89
N ALA A 235 -10.79 -12.89 31.33
CA ALA A 235 -10.33 -13.98 30.49
C ALA A 235 -9.76 -13.47 29.15
N ALA A 236 -10.41 -12.51 28.51
CA ALA A 236 -9.92 -11.85 27.31
C ALA A 236 -8.60 -11.08 27.58
N CYS A 237 -8.50 -10.42 28.74
CA CYS A 237 -7.26 -9.81 29.22
C CYS A 237 -6.17 -10.82 29.57
N SER A 238 -6.52 -12.00 30.10
CA SER A 238 -5.58 -13.06 30.50
C SER A 238 -5.15 -13.92 29.30
N GLY A 239 -6.02 -14.13 28.36
CA GLY A 239 -5.75 -14.76 27.05
C GLY A 239 -4.91 -13.85 26.15
N SER A 240 -5.17 -12.57 26.15
CA SER A 240 -4.29 -11.50 25.77
C SER A 240 -3.25 -11.37 26.91
N LYS A 241 -2.09 -12.01 26.83
CA LYS A 241 -0.96 -11.78 27.77
C LYS A 241 -0.46 -10.33 27.74
N HIS A 242 -1.40 -9.38 27.70
CA HIS A 242 -1.18 -7.96 27.46
C HIS A 242 -2.08 -7.10 28.34
N THR A 243 -1.88 -7.21 29.66
CA THR A 243 -2.08 -6.02 30.52
C THR A 243 -1.04 -5.00 30.08
N ARG A 244 -1.40 -4.14 29.18
CA ARG A 244 -0.52 -3.07 28.76
C ARG A 244 -0.98 -1.74 29.35
N THR A 245 -0.21 -1.25 30.28
CA THR A 245 0.40 0.07 30.17
C THR A 245 0.65 0.34 28.68
N VAL A 246 0.04 1.41 28.15
CA VAL A 246 0.31 1.96 26.82
C VAL A 246 1.78 2.36 26.79
N GLY A 247 2.62 1.38 26.54
CA GLY A 247 4.04 1.48 26.35
C GLY A 247 4.40 0.48 25.28
N ALA A 248 5.06 0.90 24.27
CA ALA A 248 5.72 0.23 23.17
C ALA A 248 5.19 -1.17 22.76
N PRO A 249 5.00 -1.45 21.47
CA PRO A 249 4.59 -2.77 20.99
C PRO A 249 5.50 -3.85 21.59
N ARG A 250 4.94 -4.85 22.23
CA ARG A 250 5.62 -6.08 22.65
C ARG A 250 5.81 -7.00 21.44
N GLY A 251 6.68 -6.66 20.65
CA GLY A 251 7.43 -7.32 19.63
C GLY A 251 8.36 -6.21 19.22
N GLY A 252 9.57 -6.19 19.76
CA GLY A 252 10.62 -5.31 19.27
C GLY A 252 10.77 -5.57 17.77
N PHE A 253 11.44 -4.69 17.06
CA PHE A 253 11.84 -4.92 15.68
C PHE A 253 12.61 -6.24 15.58
N VAL A 254 11.91 -7.32 15.19
CA VAL A 254 12.41 -8.70 15.18
C VAL A 254 12.12 -9.36 13.84
N ILE A 255 13.00 -10.25 13.44
CA ILE A 255 12.76 -11.09 12.26
C ILE A 255 11.68 -12.10 12.64
N PRO A 256 10.54 -12.17 11.90
CA PRO A 256 9.50 -13.16 12.18
C PRO A 256 10.06 -14.58 12.13
N SER A 257 9.73 -15.43 13.10
CA SER A 257 10.19 -16.83 13.16
C SER A 257 9.75 -17.68 11.96
N SER A 258 8.67 -17.27 11.29
CA SER A 258 8.20 -17.87 10.04
C SER A 258 9.06 -17.53 8.81
N ARG A 259 9.97 -16.54 8.92
CA ARG A 259 10.83 -16.07 7.83
C ARG A 259 12.23 -16.66 7.93
N ASN A 260 12.50 -17.71 7.15
CA ASN A 260 13.88 -18.15 6.93
C ASN A 260 14.53 -17.20 5.90
N TRP A 261 15.70 -16.64 6.25
CA TRP A 261 16.44 -15.71 5.40
C TRP A 261 17.94 -16.09 5.26
N GLU A 262 18.41 -17.08 6.01
CA GLU A 262 19.85 -17.39 6.14
C GLU A 262 20.21 -18.79 5.61
N SER A 263 19.21 -19.67 5.39
CA SER A 263 19.49 -21.05 5.02
C SER A 263 18.56 -21.59 3.92
N GLY A 264 18.97 -22.70 3.32
CA GLY A 264 18.23 -23.38 2.26
C GLY A 264 18.01 -22.47 1.04
N LYS A 265 16.79 -22.44 0.51
CA LYS A 265 16.45 -21.62 -0.67
C LYS A 265 16.53 -20.12 -0.43
N PHE A 266 16.70 -19.67 0.80
CA PHE A 266 16.82 -18.26 1.16
C PHE A 266 18.25 -17.84 1.54
N ALA A 267 19.25 -18.73 1.48
CA ALA A 267 20.65 -18.47 1.83
C ALA A 267 21.22 -17.21 1.14
N HIS A 268 20.79 -16.93 -0.10
CA HIS A 268 21.19 -15.73 -0.84
C HIS A 268 20.78 -14.42 -0.14
N GLN A 269 19.69 -14.41 0.67
CA GLN A 269 19.31 -13.23 1.46
C GLN A 269 20.31 -13.01 2.61
N GLY A 270 20.76 -14.09 3.26
CA GLY A 270 21.83 -14.03 4.25
C GLY A 270 23.15 -13.54 3.66
N GLU A 271 23.54 -14.06 2.49
CA GLU A 271 24.74 -13.58 1.76
C GLU A 271 24.63 -12.06 1.49
N ALA A 272 23.47 -11.57 1.05
CA ALA A 272 23.24 -10.16 0.76
C ALA A 272 23.36 -9.29 2.03
N VAL A 273 22.78 -9.74 3.14
CA VAL A 273 22.86 -9.05 4.43
C VAL A 273 24.32 -8.94 4.90
N HIS A 274 25.05 -10.06 4.90
CA HIS A 274 26.45 -10.06 5.30
C HIS A 274 27.34 -9.21 4.39
N ALA A 275 27.09 -9.20 3.07
CA ALA A 275 27.83 -8.36 2.13
C ALA A 275 27.62 -6.86 2.41
N TRP A 276 26.41 -6.45 2.71
CA TRP A 276 26.10 -5.06 3.07
C TRP A 276 26.71 -4.66 4.42
N GLU A 277 26.65 -5.54 5.41
CA GLU A 277 27.30 -5.33 6.72
C GLU A 277 28.82 -5.17 6.57
N LYS A 278 29.46 -6.04 5.77
CA LYS A 278 30.90 -5.97 5.48
C LYS A 278 31.29 -4.68 4.74
N ALA A 279 30.37 -4.11 3.99
CA ALA A 279 30.54 -2.82 3.32
C ALA A 279 30.30 -1.62 4.23
N GLY A 280 30.19 -1.81 5.55
CA GLY A 280 30.00 -0.72 6.52
C GLY A 280 28.59 -0.12 6.51
N GLY A 281 27.60 -0.82 6.01
CA GLY A 281 26.21 -0.33 5.98
C GLY A 281 25.91 0.61 4.80
N CYS A 282 26.70 0.57 3.74
CA CYS A 282 26.48 1.34 2.53
C CYS A 282 26.68 0.45 1.28
N GLY A 283 25.70 0.37 0.40
CA GLY A 283 25.80 -0.41 -0.83
C GLY A 283 24.48 -0.68 -1.54
N LEU A 284 24.60 -1.19 -2.76
CA LEU A 284 23.50 -1.63 -3.60
C LEU A 284 23.41 -3.17 -3.58
N LEU A 285 22.21 -3.71 -3.41
CA LEU A 285 21.90 -5.10 -3.65
C LEU A 285 21.24 -5.23 -5.03
N GLU A 286 21.94 -5.85 -5.95
CA GLU A 286 21.44 -6.22 -7.26
C GLU A 286 20.86 -7.63 -7.18
N MET A 287 19.53 -7.71 -7.02
CA MET A 287 18.82 -8.97 -6.83
C MET A 287 17.64 -9.08 -7.78
N ALA A 288 17.44 -10.25 -8.36
CA ALA A 288 16.31 -10.52 -9.24
C ALA A 288 14.96 -10.18 -8.59
N THR A 289 13.98 -9.78 -9.39
CA THR A 289 12.61 -9.58 -8.91
C THR A 289 12.07 -10.91 -8.39
N GLY A 290 11.48 -10.91 -7.18
CA GLY A 290 11.02 -12.13 -6.51
C GLY A 290 12.08 -12.81 -5.62
N ALA A 291 13.33 -12.34 -5.60
CA ALA A 291 14.39 -12.90 -4.75
C ALA A 291 14.31 -12.46 -3.27
N GLY A 292 13.29 -11.70 -2.87
CA GLY A 292 13.11 -11.30 -1.47
C GLY A 292 13.93 -10.10 -1.03
N LYS A 293 14.18 -9.13 -1.92
CA LYS A 293 14.88 -7.86 -1.63
C LYS A 293 14.36 -7.17 -0.36
N THR A 294 13.03 -7.08 -0.22
CA THR A 294 12.35 -6.44 0.91
C THR A 294 12.70 -7.12 2.24
N VAL A 295 12.70 -8.46 2.27
CA VAL A 295 13.07 -9.23 3.46
C VAL A 295 14.54 -9.01 3.81
N ALA A 296 15.44 -9.13 2.83
CA ALA A 296 16.88 -8.89 3.05
C ALA A 296 17.15 -7.48 3.61
N ALA A 297 16.45 -6.45 3.09
CA ALA A 297 16.59 -5.08 3.56
C ALA A 297 16.10 -4.87 4.99
N LEU A 298 14.97 -5.46 5.38
CA LEU A 298 14.49 -5.37 6.75
C LEU A 298 15.36 -6.17 7.72
N VAL A 299 15.95 -7.27 7.29
CA VAL A 299 16.96 -7.99 8.06
C VAL A 299 18.21 -7.13 8.26
N CYS A 300 18.71 -6.43 7.20
CA CYS A 300 19.79 -5.46 7.35
C CYS A 300 19.46 -4.39 8.39
N ALA A 301 18.27 -3.80 8.33
CA ALA A 301 17.82 -2.78 9.27
C ALA A 301 17.71 -3.32 10.70
N GLN A 302 17.16 -4.52 10.88
CA GLN A 302 17.01 -5.17 12.19
C GLN A 302 18.36 -5.51 12.81
N ARG A 303 19.31 -6.05 12.04
CA ARG A 303 20.65 -6.37 12.52
C ARG A 303 21.43 -5.10 12.85
N LEU A 304 21.27 -4.02 12.06
CA LEU A 304 21.81 -2.71 12.39
C LEU A 304 21.24 -2.19 13.71
N HIS A 305 19.92 -2.30 13.91
CA HIS A 305 19.26 -1.90 15.16
C HIS A 305 19.80 -2.66 16.39
N LEU A 306 20.03 -3.97 16.27
CA LEU A 306 20.58 -4.77 17.39
C LEU A 306 22.04 -4.42 17.73
N ARG A 307 22.82 -4.01 16.72
CA ARG A 307 24.23 -3.63 16.93
C ARG A 307 24.40 -2.21 17.46
N ALA A 308 23.47 -1.34 17.08
CA ALA A 308 23.51 0.06 17.45
C ALA A 308 23.00 0.23 18.90
N ALA A 309 23.79 0.79 19.77
CA ALA A 309 23.32 1.26 21.08
C ALA A 309 22.51 2.56 20.99
N LYS A 310 22.03 2.93 19.80
CA LYS A 310 21.36 4.18 19.46
C LYS A 310 19.97 3.94 18.88
N PRO A 311 19.06 4.90 19.02
CA PRO A 311 17.79 4.86 18.29
C PRO A 311 18.03 4.84 16.78
N LEU A 312 17.19 4.06 16.05
CA LEU A 312 17.29 3.89 14.60
C LEU A 312 16.05 4.45 13.88
N LEU A 313 16.26 5.38 12.98
CA LEU A 313 15.27 5.85 12.04
C LEU A 313 15.48 5.16 10.70
N VAL A 314 14.51 4.37 10.24
CA VAL A 314 14.54 3.71 8.93
C VAL A 314 13.68 4.50 7.95
N VAL A 315 14.29 5.13 6.96
CA VAL A 315 13.59 5.84 5.88
C VAL A 315 13.54 4.93 4.67
N ILE A 316 12.36 4.49 4.28
CA ILE A 316 12.15 3.62 3.13
C ILE A 316 11.51 4.44 2.03
N SER A 317 12.15 4.52 0.87
CA SER A 317 11.61 5.21 -0.29
C SER A 317 11.29 4.23 -1.42
N ALA A 318 10.11 4.39 -2.03
CA ALA A 318 9.64 3.54 -3.12
C ALA A 318 9.06 4.39 -4.26
N PRO A 319 9.07 3.93 -5.52
CA PRO A 319 8.63 4.73 -6.67
C PRO A 319 7.14 5.00 -6.71
N THR A 320 6.30 4.11 -6.18
CA THR A 320 4.84 4.18 -6.29
C THR A 320 4.13 4.02 -4.95
N LYS A 321 2.91 4.58 -4.83
CA LYS A 321 2.07 4.44 -3.62
C LYS A 321 1.72 2.98 -3.28
N PRO A 322 1.40 2.08 -4.22
CA PRO A 322 1.20 0.67 -3.92
C PRO A 322 2.43 0.00 -3.27
N LEU A 323 3.64 0.31 -3.73
CA LEU A 323 4.87 -0.19 -3.10
C LEU A 323 5.07 0.37 -1.69
N VAL A 324 4.75 1.65 -1.46
CA VAL A 324 4.74 2.24 -0.11
C VAL A 324 3.79 1.48 0.82
N ALA A 325 2.57 1.15 0.35
CA ALA A 325 1.62 0.36 1.13
C ALA A 325 2.11 -1.08 1.40
N GLN A 326 2.77 -1.71 0.42
CA GLN A 326 3.39 -3.02 0.60
C GLN A 326 4.51 -2.98 1.65
N TRP A 327 5.41 -1.99 1.58
CA TRP A 327 6.47 -1.82 2.56
C TRP A 327 5.94 -1.63 3.98
N LYS A 328 4.87 -0.85 4.16
CA LYS A 328 4.21 -0.67 5.46
C LYS A 328 3.79 -2.01 6.07
N ARG A 329 3.08 -2.84 5.29
CA ARG A 329 2.64 -4.18 5.75
C ARG A 329 3.82 -5.07 6.16
N VAL A 330 4.89 -5.10 5.35
CA VAL A 330 6.05 -5.95 5.68
C VAL A 330 6.81 -5.40 6.90
N CYS A 331 6.91 -4.08 7.10
CA CYS A 331 7.46 -3.49 8.32
C CYS A 331 6.67 -3.91 9.56
N GLU A 332 5.34 -3.91 9.49
CA GLU A 332 4.45 -4.35 10.57
C GLU A 332 4.65 -5.82 10.90
N GLU A 333 4.82 -6.70 9.90
CA GLU A 333 5.17 -8.12 10.11
C GLU A 333 6.48 -8.30 10.89
N PHE A 334 7.44 -7.40 10.71
CA PHE A 334 8.71 -7.37 11.44
C PHE A 334 8.60 -6.67 12.80
N GLY A 335 7.42 -6.21 13.20
CA GLY A 335 7.22 -5.42 14.42
C GLY A 335 7.89 -4.04 14.37
N LEU A 336 8.29 -3.57 13.19
CA LEU A 336 8.85 -2.24 12.99
C LEU A 336 7.70 -1.23 12.88
N ARG A 337 7.60 -0.33 13.86
CA ARG A 337 6.58 0.72 13.87
C ARG A 337 6.74 1.63 12.66
N VAL A 338 5.68 1.78 11.87
CA VAL A 338 5.64 2.72 10.75
C VAL A 338 4.89 3.97 11.20
N ALA A 339 5.55 5.13 11.11
CA ALA A 339 4.88 6.42 11.27
C ALA A 339 4.34 6.88 9.91
N ALA A 340 3.15 7.46 9.88
CA ALA A 340 2.48 7.86 8.66
C ALA A 340 3.21 9.07 8.03
N ALA A 341 3.98 8.83 6.99
CA ALA A 341 4.71 9.88 6.27
C ALA A 341 3.97 10.41 5.02
N GLU A 342 2.85 9.82 4.66
CA GLU A 342 2.01 10.20 3.51
C GLU A 342 0.56 10.40 3.91
N VAL A 343 0.25 11.18 4.93
CA VAL A 343 -1.13 11.52 5.23
C VAL A 343 -1.45 12.95 4.84
N VAL A 344 -2.57 13.06 4.22
CA VAL A 344 -3.39 14.19 3.85
C VAL A 344 -3.20 15.39 4.80
N GLY A 345 -2.66 16.48 4.25
CA GLY A 345 -2.46 17.73 4.98
C GLY A 345 -1.03 17.91 5.52
N ARG A 346 -0.37 18.99 5.11
CA ARG A 346 1.03 19.30 5.48
C ARG A 346 1.26 19.42 7.00
N SER A 347 0.23 19.71 7.79
CA SER A 347 0.35 19.92 9.24
C SER A 347 0.26 18.62 10.06
N GLU A 348 -0.62 17.67 9.72
CA GLU A 348 -0.78 16.43 10.49
C GLU A 348 0.38 15.46 10.28
N ALA A 349 0.84 15.31 9.04
CA ALA A 349 2.01 14.48 8.73
C ALA A 349 3.30 15.00 9.39
N ALA A 350 3.45 16.32 9.47
CA ALA A 350 4.58 16.94 10.16
C ALA A 350 4.52 16.73 11.67
N LEU A 351 3.34 16.77 12.26
CA LEU A 351 3.15 16.54 13.69
C LEU A 351 3.40 15.06 14.04
N GLU A 352 2.88 14.13 13.27
CA GLU A 352 3.11 12.69 13.48
C GLU A 352 4.60 12.33 13.32
N PHE A 353 5.24 12.90 12.31
CA PHE A 353 6.68 12.79 12.11
C PHE A 353 7.45 13.30 13.35
N SER A 354 7.14 14.50 13.82
CA SER A 354 7.81 15.10 14.99
C SER A 354 7.57 14.28 16.26
N ASN A 355 6.34 13.76 16.46
CA ASN A 355 6.01 12.92 17.59
C ASN A 355 6.74 11.56 17.54
N ALA A 356 6.89 10.96 16.36
CA ALA A 356 7.62 9.72 16.21
C ALA A 356 9.11 9.89 16.48
N LEU A 357 9.72 10.99 16.03
CA LEU A 357 11.12 11.34 16.31
C LEU A 357 11.34 11.68 17.78
N PHE A 358 10.42 12.43 18.39
CA PHE A 358 10.46 12.74 19.81
C PHE A 358 10.39 11.45 20.64
N ALA A 359 9.44 10.55 20.34
CA ALA A 359 9.33 9.26 21.01
C ALA A 359 10.58 8.38 20.83
N LEU A 360 11.23 8.46 19.65
CA LEU A 360 12.47 7.75 19.37
C LEU A 360 13.64 8.29 20.21
N ARG A 361 13.70 9.60 20.37
CA ARG A 361 14.74 10.29 21.16
C ARG A 361 14.60 10.08 22.66
N GLU A 362 13.38 10.17 23.18
CA GLU A 362 13.09 10.06 24.62
C GLU A 362 12.97 8.61 25.11
N SER A 363 13.17 7.62 24.22
CA SER A 363 13.13 6.22 24.59
C SER A 363 14.36 5.85 25.43
N SER A 364 14.13 5.32 26.63
CA SER A 364 15.18 4.83 27.52
C SER A 364 15.89 3.55 27.03
N ARG A 365 15.42 2.98 25.93
CA ARG A 365 16.02 1.79 25.26
C ARG A 365 16.18 2.07 23.78
N PRO A 366 17.20 1.48 23.12
CA PRO A 366 17.28 1.55 21.66
C PRO A 366 15.95 1.11 21.04
N SER A 367 15.38 1.98 20.23
CA SER A 367 14.11 1.77 19.55
C SER A 367 14.26 2.08 18.08
N ALA A 368 13.39 1.50 17.23
CA ALA A 368 13.40 1.73 15.80
C ALA A 368 12.02 2.18 15.30
N VAL A 369 12.01 3.13 14.37
CA VAL A 369 10.80 3.62 13.69
C VAL A 369 11.08 3.71 12.20
N ALA A 370 10.10 3.35 11.37
CA ALA A 370 10.17 3.50 9.92
C ALA A 370 9.31 4.66 9.42
N PHE A 371 9.84 5.38 8.42
CA PHE A 371 9.09 6.26 7.53
C PHE A 371 9.10 5.66 6.14
N VAL A 372 7.93 5.33 5.60
CA VAL A 372 7.78 4.77 4.26
C VAL A 372 7.17 5.85 3.37
N VAL A 373 7.94 6.31 2.39
CA VAL A 373 7.60 7.47 1.55
C VAL A 373 7.80 7.17 0.07
N THR A 374 7.25 8.03 -0.80
CA THR A 374 7.58 7.98 -2.22
C THR A 374 8.97 8.54 -2.52
N ASN A 375 9.58 8.12 -3.63
CA ASN A 375 10.85 8.66 -4.11
C ASN A 375 10.78 10.18 -4.35
N HIS A 376 9.63 10.70 -4.74
CA HIS A 376 9.40 12.14 -4.88
C HIS A 376 9.53 12.85 -3.53
N ARG A 377 8.98 12.27 -2.45
CA ARG A 377 9.05 12.85 -1.11
C ARG A 377 10.47 12.84 -0.55
N VAL A 378 11.23 11.75 -0.73
CA VAL A 378 12.61 11.70 -0.25
C VAL A 378 13.53 12.60 -1.07
N ALA A 379 13.17 12.97 -2.29
CA ALA A 379 13.89 13.93 -3.12
C ALA A 379 13.66 15.40 -2.70
N ASP A 380 12.64 15.69 -1.88
CA ASP A 380 12.34 17.04 -1.39
C ASP A 380 13.44 17.52 -0.43
N PRO A 381 14.15 18.61 -0.76
CA PRO A 381 15.21 19.14 0.09
C PRO A 381 14.74 19.56 1.49
N ALA A 382 13.47 20.00 1.63
CA ALA A 382 12.92 20.38 2.93
C ALA A 382 12.74 19.14 3.83
N PHE A 383 12.25 18.03 3.25
CA PHE A 383 12.12 16.76 3.95
C PHE A 383 13.49 16.20 4.37
N GLN A 384 14.51 16.27 3.50
CA GLN A 384 15.86 15.83 3.83
C GLN A 384 16.49 16.66 4.95
N ARG A 385 16.30 17.98 4.93
CA ARG A 385 16.75 18.84 6.05
C ARG A 385 16.09 18.47 7.36
N LEU A 386 14.79 18.17 7.33
CA LEU A 386 14.04 17.73 8.50
C LEU A 386 14.58 16.40 9.06
N LEU A 387 14.85 15.41 8.19
CA LEU A 387 15.47 14.12 8.57
C LEU A 387 16.86 14.31 9.18
N LYS A 388 17.65 15.18 8.59
CA LYS A 388 19.01 15.49 9.08
C LYS A 388 18.98 16.14 10.46
N GLN A 389 18.22 17.24 10.60
CA GLN A 389 18.17 18.05 11.84
C GLN A 389 17.56 17.28 13.02
N ASN A 390 16.53 16.45 12.78
CA ASN A 390 15.83 15.73 13.84
C ASN A 390 16.24 14.24 13.94
N GLY A 391 17.18 13.79 13.12
CA GLY A 391 17.74 12.44 13.14
C GLY A 391 19.26 12.49 13.34
N ARG A 392 19.99 12.56 12.25
CA ARG A 392 21.45 12.47 12.23
C ARG A 392 22.16 13.48 13.14
N ASP A 393 21.74 14.76 13.10
CA ASP A 393 22.41 15.83 13.85
C ASP A 393 22.14 15.77 15.36
N VAL A 394 21.11 15.02 15.80
CA VAL A 394 20.77 14.81 17.22
C VAL A 394 21.15 13.43 17.74
N GLY A 395 21.98 12.68 17.00
CA GLY A 395 22.55 11.42 17.44
C GLY A 395 21.67 10.19 17.23
N ILE A 396 20.60 10.29 16.43
CA ILE A 396 19.81 9.15 15.95
C ILE A 396 20.48 8.61 14.70
N ASP A 397 20.67 7.30 14.62
CA ASP A 397 21.15 6.66 13.40
C ASP A 397 20.04 6.65 12.36
N VAL A 398 20.32 7.09 11.13
CA VAL A 398 19.38 7.13 10.02
C VAL A 398 19.82 6.17 8.93
N LEU A 399 19.00 5.16 8.64
CA LEU A 399 19.17 4.25 7.51
C LEU A 399 18.19 4.63 6.40
N HIS A 400 18.70 4.91 5.20
CA HIS A 400 17.88 5.06 4.00
C HIS A 400 17.88 3.77 3.18
N ILE A 401 16.70 3.19 2.98
CA ILE A 401 16.46 2.06 2.07
C ILE A 401 15.76 2.62 0.83
N GLY A 402 16.44 2.59 -0.32
CA GLY A 402 15.87 2.98 -1.61
C GLY A 402 15.40 1.76 -2.39
N ASP A 403 14.08 1.54 -2.45
CA ASP A 403 13.53 0.49 -3.30
C ASP A 403 13.45 0.94 -4.74
N GLU A 404 13.70 0.01 -5.67
CA GLU A 404 13.94 0.31 -7.08
C GLU A 404 14.87 1.53 -7.24
N ALA A 405 16.04 1.43 -6.58
CA ALA A 405 17.00 2.51 -6.37
C ALA A 405 17.39 3.27 -7.66
N HIS A 406 17.36 2.57 -8.82
CA HIS A 406 17.61 3.19 -10.13
C HIS A 406 16.68 4.39 -10.41
N SER A 407 15.46 4.42 -9.83
CA SER A 407 14.54 5.54 -10.00
C SER A 407 14.99 6.81 -9.28
N LEU A 408 15.81 6.68 -8.22
CA LEU A 408 16.42 7.79 -7.49
C LEU A 408 17.55 8.48 -8.28
N GLY A 409 18.05 7.90 -9.36
CA GLY A 409 18.98 8.59 -10.29
C GLY A 409 18.33 9.75 -11.07
N ALA A 410 17.03 9.99 -10.93
CA ALA A 410 16.34 11.08 -11.61
C ALA A 410 16.74 12.48 -11.12
N ALA A 411 16.50 13.51 -11.94
CA ALA A 411 16.98 14.88 -11.73
C ALA A 411 16.59 15.49 -10.38
N GLY A 412 15.41 15.16 -9.83
CA GLY A 412 14.95 15.68 -8.53
C GLY A 412 15.86 15.28 -7.39
N PHE A 413 16.14 13.98 -7.23
CA PHE A 413 17.00 13.47 -6.17
C PHE A 413 18.48 13.86 -6.38
N ARG A 414 18.93 13.96 -7.64
CA ARG A 414 20.30 14.41 -7.97
C ARG A 414 20.62 15.83 -7.47
N ARG A 415 19.62 16.71 -7.43
CA ARG A 415 19.73 18.12 -6.99
C ARG A 415 19.59 18.30 -5.48
N SER A 416 19.17 17.27 -4.75
CA SER A 416 18.97 17.35 -3.30
C SER A 416 20.28 17.16 -2.53
N PRO A 417 20.38 17.61 -1.28
CA PRO A 417 21.60 17.51 -0.45
C PRO A 417 22.10 16.09 -0.19
N ARG A 418 21.19 15.11 -0.02
CA ARG A 418 21.45 13.67 0.15
C ARG A 418 22.35 13.27 1.34
N ASP A 419 22.52 14.15 2.34
CA ASP A 419 23.41 13.95 3.50
C ASP A 419 22.65 13.63 4.80
N PHE A 420 21.38 13.24 4.70
CA PHE A 420 20.51 12.97 5.84
C PHE A 420 20.70 11.58 6.47
N ALA A 421 21.29 10.63 5.76
CA ALA A 421 21.40 9.24 6.20
C ALA A 421 22.86 8.86 6.56
N ASN A 422 23.02 8.11 7.66
CA ASN A 422 24.29 7.52 8.08
C ASN A 422 24.56 6.22 7.30
N TYR A 423 23.51 5.39 7.12
CA TYR A 423 23.55 4.12 6.42
C TYR A 423 22.66 4.17 5.19
N ARG A 424 23.05 3.44 4.13
CA ARG A 424 22.35 3.51 2.84
C ARG A 424 22.30 2.14 2.20
N LEU A 425 21.11 1.73 1.81
CA LEU A 425 20.84 0.45 1.17
C LEU A 425 19.98 0.68 -0.06
N GLY A 426 20.54 0.51 -1.24
CA GLY A 426 19.78 0.54 -2.49
C GLY A 426 19.41 -0.87 -2.94
N LEU A 427 18.17 -1.03 -3.36
CA LEU A 427 17.61 -2.29 -3.86
C LEU A 427 17.23 -2.12 -5.33
N SER A 428 17.73 -2.96 -6.21
CA SER A 428 17.32 -2.97 -7.61
C SER A 428 17.62 -4.32 -8.26
N ALA A 429 16.83 -4.72 -9.25
CA ALA A 429 17.20 -5.81 -10.14
C ALA A 429 18.17 -5.34 -11.25
N THR A 430 18.17 -4.04 -11.54
CA THR A 430 18.97 -3.39 -12.57
C THR A 430 19.41 -2.01 -12.06
N PRO A 431 20.46 -1.94 -11.24
CA PRO A 431 20.90 -0.67 -10.65
C PRO A 431 21.45 0.31 -11.68
N MET A 432 22.04 -0.19 -12.77
CA MET A 432 22.58 0.64 -13.85
C MET A 432 21.44 1.18 -14.71
N ARG A 433 21.46 2.48 -14.98
CA ARG A 433 20.44 3.16 -15.80
C ARG A 433 20.85 3.09 -17.27
N GLN A 434 19.99 2.48 -18.07
CA GLN A 434 20.19 2.43 -19.52
C GLN A 434 20.10 3.87 -20.08
N TYR A 435 21.10 4.28 -20.85
CA TYR A 435 21.18 5.62 -21.47
C TYR A 435 21.23 6.82 -20.49
N ASP A 436 21.59 6.61 -19.21
CA ASP A 436 21.77 7.69 -18.23
C ASP A 436 22.97 7.38 -17.32
N GLU A 437 24.18 7.59 -17.86
CA GLU A 437 25.43 7.36 -17.14
C GLU A 437 25.55 8.28 -15.94
N LEU A 438 25.21 9.57 -16.09
CA LEU A 438 25.27 10.54 -15.01
C LEU A 438 24.32 10.15 -13.86
N GLY A 439 23.12 9.67 -14.18
CA GLY A 439 22.18 9.16 -13.17
C GLY A 439 22.73 7.93 -12.47
N THR A 440 23.41 7.04 -13.17
CA THR A 440 24.08 5.86 -12.61
C THR A 440 25.25 6.27 -11.70
N GLU A 441 26.10 7.20 -12.14
CA GLU A 441 27.22 7.72 -11.33
C GLU A 441 26.73 8.31 -10.02
N LYS A 442 25.70 9.17 -10.05
CA LYS A 442 25.13 9.80 -8.87
C LYS A 442 24.43 8.82 -7.93
N LEU A 443 23.88 7.74 -8.46
CA LEU A 443 23.34 6.64 -7.67
C LEU A 443 24.44 5.90 -6.90
N LEU A 444 25.53 5.58 -7.59
CA LEU A 444 26.71 4.91 -7.01
C LEU A 444 27.43 5.83 -6.00
N GLU A 445 27.51 7.12 -6.28
CA GLU A 445 28.05 8.12 -5.34
C GLU A 445 27.25 8.13 -4.02
N TYR A 446 25.94 8.01 -4.10
CA TYR A 446 25.08 8.06 -2.91
C TYR A 446 25.02 6.72 -2.16
N PHE A 447 24.65 5.63 -2.82
CA PHE A 447 24.49 4.32 -2.16
C PHE A 447 25.80 3.56 -1.99
N GLY A 448 26.84 3.90 -2.74
CA GLY A 448 28.05 3.10 -2.85
C GLY A 448 27.98 2.08 -3.99
N LYS A 449 28.98 1.20 -4.05
CA LYS A 449 29.06 0.15 -5.08
C LYS A 449 27.99 -0.94 -4.91
N VAL A 450 27.79 -1.74 -5.95
CA VAL A 450 27.05 -3.01 -5.85
C VAL A 450 27.85 -3.98 -4.97
N VAL A 451 27.33 -4.29 -3.79
CA VAL A 451 27.97 -5.14 -2.78
C VAL A 451 27.57 -6.60 -2.89
N PHE A 452 26.42 -6.86 -3.50
CA PHE A 452 25.91 -8.21 -3.72
C PHE A 452 25.14 -8.31 -5.04
N ARG A 453 25.32 -9.45 -5.75
CA ARG A 453 24.61 -9.77 -6.99
C ARG A 453 23.97 -11.14 -6.90
N PHE A 454 22.67 -11.18 -7.19
CA PHE A 454 21.88 -12.38 -7.30
C PHE A 454 20.95 -12.26 -8.52
N GLY A 455 21.52 -12.54 -9.67
CA GLY A 455 20.87 -12.44 -10.96
C GLY A 455 19.84 -13.54 -11.19
N LEU A 456 19.18 -13.49 -12.34
CA LEU A 456 18.18 -14.48 -12.72
C LEU A 456 18.76 -15.88 -12.86
N ASP A 457 20.01 -16.00 -13.33
CA ASP A 457 20.77 -17.24 -13.44
C ASP A 457 20.85 -18.01 -12.14
N ARG A 458 21.07 -17.32 -11.03
CA ARG A 458 21.11 -17.90 -9.69
C ARG A 458 19.71 -18.06 -9.08
N ALA A 459 18.75 -17.22 -9.45
CA ALA A 459 17.42 -17.19 -8.86
C ALA A 459 16.51 -18.33 -9.35
N ILE A 460 16.67 -18.75 -10.62
CA ILE A 460 15.93 -19.88 -11.21
C ILE A 460 16.27 -21.16 -10.45
N ASN A 461 15.25 -21.97 -10.14
CA ASN A 461 15.31 -23.19 -9.34
C ASN A 461 15.63 -22.99 -7.85
N VAL A 462 15.92 -21.76 -7.40
CA VAL A 462 16.11 -21.42 -5.99
C VAL A 462 14.87 -20.75 -5.42
N CYS A 463 14.50 -19.59 -5.94
CA CYS A 463 13.35 -18.79 -5.52
C CYS A 463 12.41 -18.39 -6.68
N LEU A 464 12.76 -18.79 -7.91
CA LEU A 464 11.95 -18.63 -9.10
C LEU A 464 11.81 -19.97 -9.82
N VAL A 465 10.67 -20.18 -10.51
CA VAL A 465 10.50 -21.35 -11.37
C VAL A 465 11.24 -21.19 -12.70
N PRO A 466 11.69 -22.28 -13.33
CA PRO A 466 12.17 -22.24 -14.69
C PRO A 466 11.04 -21.89 -15.66
N TYR A 467 11.38 -21.47 -16.88
CA TYR A 467 10.38 -21.05 -17.85
C TYR A 467 10.69 -21.51 -19.28
N GLU A 468 9.62 -21.74 -20.03
CA GLU A 468 9.67 -21.86 -21.49
C GLU A 468 9.46 -20.48 -22.11
N TYR A 469 10.22 -20.18 -23.16
CA TYR A 469 10.09 -18.94 -23.90
C TYR A 469 9.81 -19.23 -25.36
N ARG A 470 8.68 -18.78 -25.85
CA ARG A 470 8.20 -19.02 -27.22
C ARG A 470 8.02 -17.71 -27.96
N VAL A 471 8.71 -17.58 -29.08
CA VAL A 471 8.64 -16.42 -29.97
C VAL A 471 7.63 -16.69 -31.07
N HIS A 472 6.74 -15.75 -31.31
CA HIS A 472 5.74 -15.78 -32.38
C HIS A 472 5.93 -14.58 -33.29
N ALA A 473 6.01 -14.81 -34.59
CA ALA A 473 6.17 -13.76 -35.59
C ALA A 473 4.81 -13.18 -36.02
N ALA A 474 4.74 -11.86 -36.05
CA ALA A 474 3.68 -11.09 -36.67
C ALA A 474 4.28 -10.13 -37.71
N GLU A 475 3.55 -9.77 -38.74
CA GLU A 475 4.04 -8.89 -39.80
C GLU A 475 3.42 -7.48 -39.66
N ILE A 476 4.26 -6.47 -39.88
CA ILE A 476 3.78 -5.09 -40.06
C ILE A 476 3.33 -4.95 -41.51
N GLN A 477 2.08 -4.60 -41.77
CA GLN A 477 1.49 -4.63 -43.09
C GLN A 477 0.77 -3.31 -43.46
N GLY A 478 0.47 -3.13 -44.74
CA GLY A 478 -0.36 -2.01 -45.23
C GLY A 478 0.19 -0.63 -44.87
N GLU A 479 -0.68 0.23 -44.36
CA GLU A 479 -0.35 1.61 -43.95
C GLU A 479 0.65 1.65 -42.81
N GLU A 480 0.57 0.71 -41.86
CA GLU A 480 1.52 0.60 -40.75
C GLU A 480 2.95 0.37 -41.26
N LEU A 481 3.13 -0.44 -42.31
CA LEU A 481 4.43 -0.68 -42.94
C LEU A 481 4.95 0.58 -43.60
N ALA A 482 4.10 1.30 -44.33
CA ALA A 482 4.50 2.56 -44.99
C ALA A 482 4.98 3.59 -43.96
N GLU A 483 4.22 3.80 -42.89
CA GLU A 483 4.58 4.72 -41.81
C GLU A 483 5.87 4.27 -41.09
N PHE A 484 6.03 2.97 -40.79
CA PHE A 484 7.23 2.41 -40.17
C PHE A 484 8.48 2.68 -41.00
N LEU A 485 8.42 2.48 -42.32
CA LEU A 485 9.54 2.71 -43.24
C LEU A 485 9.88 4.20 -43.33
N GLU A 486 8.88 5.05 -43.43
CA GLU A 486 9.07 6.52 -43.47
C GLU A 486 9.75 7.02 -42.18
N LEU A 487 9.27 6.61 -41.00
CA LEU A 487 9.86 6.97 -39.72
C LEU A 487 11.29 6.43 -39.61
N SER A 488 11.55 5.23 -40.08
CA SER A 488 12.91 4.64 -40.07
C SER A 488 13.85 5.43 -40.93
N ALA A 489 13.44 5.87 -42.13
CA ALA A 489 14.24 6.73 -42.98
C ALA A 489 14.49 8.13 -42.38
N GLN A 490 13.48 8.70 -41.66
CA GLN A 490 13.67 9.96 -40.94
C GLN A 490 14.68 9.81 -39.80
N ILE A 491 14.59 8.73 -39.01
CA ILE A 491 15.53 8.39 -37.94
C ILE A 491 16.94 8.22 -38.50
N GLY A 492 17.11 7.45 -39.61
CA GLY A 492 18.40 7.22 -40.26
C GLY A 492 19.07 8.52 -40.69
N ARG A 493 18.32 9.40 -41.37
CA ARG A 493 18.81 10.73 -41.79
C ARG A 493 19.25 11.59 -40.61
N LYS A 494 18.47 11.57 -39.53
CA LYS A 494 18.73 12.38 -38.35
C LYS A 494 19.96 11.89 -37.59
N VAL A 495 20.11 10.58 -37.39
CA VAL A 495 21.29 9.96 -36.78
C VAL A 495 22.54 10.24 -37.59
N ALA A 496 22.45 10.15 -38.92
CA ALA A 496 23.59 10.48 -39.84
C ALA A 496 23.99 11.95 -39.74
N ALA A 497 23.02 12.88 -39.63
CA ALA A 497 23.29 14.31 -39.47
C ALA A 497 23.97 14.66 -38.13
N MET A 498 23.78 13.86 -37.10
CA MET A 498 24.40 14.03 -35.77
C MET A 498 25.79 13.39 -35.65
N GLY A 499 26.33 12.83 -36.73
CA GLY A 499 27.67 12.24 -36.74
C GLY A 499 27.83 10.95 -35.92
N GLY A 500 26.74 10.30 -35.52
CA GLY A 500 26.77 9.00 -34.84
C GLY A 500 27.32 9.00 -33.40
N GLY A 501 27.44 10.16 -32.73
CA GLY A 501 27.97 10.30 -31.37
C GLY A 501 26.89 10.16 -30.28
N ASP A 502 27.31 9.96 -29.04
CA ASP A 502 26.44 9.81 -27.84
C ASP A 502 25.48 10.98 -27.57
N GLY A 503 25.70 12.15 -28.12
CA GLY A 503 24.80 13.33 -28.05
C GLY A 503 23.47 13.17 -28.79
N ALA A 504 23.28 12.11 -29.58
CA ALA A 504 22.04 11.86 -30.32
C ALA A 504 20.85 11.51 -29.43
N LEU A 505 21.07 11.04 -28.20
CA LEU A 505 20.00 10.63 -27.27
C LEU A 505 19.34 11.78 -26.52
N ASP A 506 19.97 12.96 -26.48
CA ASP A 506 19.40 14.16 -25.84
C ASP A 506 18.50 14.98 -26.79
N ASP A 507 18.37 14.57 -28.06
CA ASP A 507 17.52 15.24 -29.03
C ASP A 507 16.06 14.78 -28.87
N GLU A 508 15.21 15.69 -28.32
CA GLU A 508 13.78 15.45 -28.11
C GLU A 508 13.06 15.00 -29.40
N SER A 509 13.46 15.52 -30.55
CA SER A 509 12.81 15.21 -31.83
C SER A 509 13.19 13.81 -32.34
N LEU A 510 14.42 13.34 -32.11
CA LEU A 510 14.81 11.97 -32.41
C LEU A 510 14.08 10.99 -31.47
N THR A 511 14.01 11.33 -30.20
CA THR A 511 13.25 10.56 -29.19
C THR A 511 11.78 10.42 -29.59
N ALA A 512 11.14 11.48 -30.06
CA ALA A 512 9.76 11.44 -30.53
C ALA A 512 9.56 10.49 -31.73
N LEU A 513 10.49 10.50 -32.72
CA LEU A 513 10.45 9.58 -33.86
C LEU A 513 10.63 8.10 -33.43
N LEU A 514 11.56 7.84 -32.52
CA LEU A 514 11.80 6.50 -31.98
C LEU A 514 10.56 5.97 -31.23
N VAL A 515 9.93 6.81 -30.41
CA VAL A 515 8.71 6.48 -29.67
C VAL A 515 7.55 6.20 -30.65
N ARG A 516 7.39 7.02 -31.70
CA ARG A 516 6.33 6.83 -32.70
C ARG A 516 6.55 5.54 -33.50
N ARG A 517 7.79 5.25 -33.95
CA ARG A 517 8.13 3.98 -34.62
C ARG A 517 7.85 2.79 -33.71
N ARG A 518 8.23 2.87 -32.43
CA ARG A 518 7.97 1.82 -31.45
C ARG A 518 6.49 1.56 -31.28
N SER A 519 5.67 2.61 -31.26
CA SER A 519 4.22 2.48 -31.15
C SER A 519 3.60 1.67 -32.29
N ILE A 520 4.09 1.79 -33.53
CA ILE A 520 3.63 0.96 -34.65
C ILE A 520 3.93 -0.52 -34.39
N VAL A 521 5.15 -0.83 -33.96
CA VAL A 521 5.59 -2.21 -33.66
C VAL A 521 4.78 -2.82 -32.51
N GLU A 522 4.50 -2.03 -31.47
CA GLU A 522 3.73 -2.49 -30.31
C GLU A 522 2.27 -2.76 -30.68
N ASN A 523 1.72 -2.00 -31.63
CA ASN A 523 0.30 -2.00 -31.96
C ASN A 523 -0.03 -2.65 -33.32
N ALA A 524 0.93 -3.29 -33.97
CA ALA A 524 0.73 -3.92 -35.28
C ALA A 524 -0.52 -4.82 -35.28
N ALA A 525 -1.40 -4.62 -36.23
CA ALA A 525 -2.73 -5.27 -36.28
C ALA A 525 -2.62 -6.79 -36.33
N ASP A 526 -1.63 -7.33 -37.05
CA ASP A 526 -1.40 -8.77 -37.16
C ASP A 526 -1.10 -9.47 -35.82
N LYS A 527 -0.65 -8.75 -34.80
CA LYS A 527 -0.47 -9.30 -33.45
C LYS A 527 -1.75 -9.88 -32.87
N LEU A 528 -2.88 -9.27 -33.14
CA LEU A 528 -4.18 -9.76 -32.63
C LEU A 528 -4.56 -11.11 -33.28
N ARG A 529 -4.23 -11.32 -34.54
CA ARG A 529 -4.41 -12.62 -35.21
C ARG A 529 -3.50 -13.68 -34.58
N VAL A 530 -2.22 -13.34 -34.36
CA VAL A 530 -1.25 -14.22 -33.71
C VAL A 530 -1.68 -14.52 -32.27
N PHE A 531 -2.12 -13.53 -31.52
CA PHE A 531 -2.66 -13.67 -30.16
C PHE A 531 -3.83 -14.66 -30.12
N ARG A 532 -4.80 -14.50 -31.03
CA ARG A 532 -5.94 -15.45 -31.13
C ARG A 532 -5.46 -16.88 -31.32
N ASN A 533 -4.49 -17.09 -32.22
CA ASN A 533 -3.93 -18.44 -32.48
C ASN A 533 -3.22 -19.02 -31.26
N ILE A 534 -2.46 -18.19 -30.53
CA ILE A 534 -1.81 -18.61 -29.27
C ILE A 534 -2.89 -19.07 -28.28
N VAL A 535 -3.91 -18.24 -28.01
CA VAL A 535 -4.96 -18.56 -27.05
C VAL A 535 -5.73 -19.83 -27.44
N MET A 536 -5.99 -20.04 -28.75
CA MET A 536 -6.64 -21.28 -29.24
C MET A 536 -5.76 -22.53 -29.01
N ALA A 537 -4.45 -22.39 -29.13
CA ALA A 537 -3.50 -23.49 -28.98
C ALA A 537 -3.16 -23.81 -27.51
N LEU A 538 -3.46 -22.91 -26.56
CA LEU A 538 -3.18 -23.16 -25.14
C LEU A 538 -4.11 -24.26 -24.58
N PRO A 539 -3.54 -25.31 -23.97
CA PRO A 539 -4.32 -26.38 -23.36
C PRO A 539 -5.05 -25.94 -22.09
N ASP A 540 -4.41 -25.12 -21.28
CA ASP A 540 -4.97 -24.49 -20.08
C ASP A 540 -4.84 -22.97 -20.23
N LYS A 541 -5.92 -22.25 -20.00
CA LYS A 541 -6.00 -20.80 -20.15
C LYS A 541 -6.03 -20.09 -18.80
N SER A 542 -6.16 -20.85 -17.71
CA SER A 542 -6.25 -20.32 -16.37
C SER A 542 -4.95 -19.67 -15.90
N LEU A 543 -5.07 -18.74 -14.99
CA LEU A 543 -3.93 -18.03 -14.38
C LEU A 543 -2.94 -17.44 -15.40
N SER A 544 -3.50 -16.88 -16.49
CA SER A 544 -2.74 -16.28 -17.59
C SER A 544 -2.77 -14.76 -17.55
N LEU A 545 -1.69 -14.14 -18.00
CA LEU A 545 -1.53 -12.69 -18.03
C LEU A 545 -1.22 -12.22 -19.46
N VAL A 546 -1.97 -11.25 -19.94
CA VAL A 546 -1.78 -10.62 -21.26
C VAL A 546 -1.32 -9.19 -21.08
N TYR A 547 -0.12 -8.88 -21.56
CA TYR A 547 0.42 -7.52 -21.54
C TYR A 547 0.13 -6.80 -22.84
N THR A 548 -0.62 -5.68 -22.75
CA THR A 548 -0.96 -4.82 -23.89
C THR A 548 -0.21 -3.51 -23.83
N SER A 549 -0.26 -2.74 -24.93
CA SER A 549 0.36 -1.42 -25.02
C SER A 549 -0.24 -0.45 -23.99
N ALA A 550 0.64 0.26 -23.28
CA ALA A 550 0.22 1.28 -22.31
C ALA A 550 -0.49 2.48 -22.97
N LYS A 551 -0.13 2.79 -24.23
CA LYS A 551 -0.57 3.99 -24.95
C LYS A 551 -1.78 3.76 -25.85
N ASN A 552 -2.16 2.49 -26.12
CA ASN A 552 -3.25 2.17 -27.03
C ASN A 552 -4.37 1.41 -26.32
N PRO A 553 -5.44 2.08 -25.89
CA PRO A 553 -6.61 1.42 -25.31
C PRO A 553 -7.28 0.40 -26.24
N ALA A 554 -7.27 0.67 -27.56
CA ALA A 554 -7.93 -0.19 -28.53
C ALA A 554 -7.33 -1.59 -28.59
N GLN A 555 -6.02 -1.75 -28.39
CA GLN A 555 -5.37 -3.07 -28.35
C GLN A 555 -5.87 -3.90 -27.15
N LEU A 556 -6.06 -3.28 -26.00
CA LEU A 556 -6.60 -3.94 -24.81
C LEU A 556 -8.05 -4.38 -25.04
N GLU A 557 -8.89 -3.51 -25.57
CA GLU A 557 -10.29 -3.84 -25.87
C GLU A 557 -10.40 -4.94 -26.91
N ALA A 558 -9.57 -4.90 -27.95
CA ALA A 558 -9.53 -5.96 -28.97
C ALA A 558 -9.07 -7.30 -28.37
N ALA A 559 -8.08 -7.31 -27.48
CA ALA A 559 -7.66 -8.52 -26.80
C ALA A 559 -8.77 -9.10 -25.92
N ILE A 560 -9.49 -8.26 -25.17
CA ILE A 560 -10.65 -8.67 -24.36
C ILE A 560 -11.75 -9.27 -25.26
N ALA A 561 -12.08 -8.61 -26.37
CA ALA A 561 -13.09 -9.09 -27.31
C ALA A 561 -12.71 -10.45 -27.93
N ILE A 562 -11.44 -10.66 -28.27
CA ILE A 562 -10.94 -11.94 -28.77
C ILE A 562 -11.10 -13.02 -27.71
N LEU A 563 -10.71 -12.78 -26.46
CA LEU A 563 -10.87 -13.74 -25.36
C LEU A 563 -12.34 -14.12 -25.16
N ALA A 564 -13.21 -13.13 -25.06
CA ALA A 564 -14.65 -13.36 -24.93
C ALA A 564 -15.22 -14.19 -26.10
N SER A 565 -14.78 -13.91 -27.35
CA SER A 565 -15.20 -14.68 -28.55
C SER A 565 -14.74 -16.15 -28.53
N LEU A 566 -13.71 -16.46 -27.75
CA LEU A 566 -13.16 -17.81 -27.58
C LEU A 566 -13.70 -18.50 -26.31
N GLY A 567 -14.66 -17.89 -25.61
CA GLY A 567 -15.21 -18.42 -24.36
C GLY A 567 -14.23 -18.38 -23.19
N VAL A 568 -13.21 -17.53 -23.24
CA VAL A 568 -12.23 -17.31 -22.17
C VAL A 568 -12.65 -16.09 -21.35
N ALA A 569 -12.75 -16.21 -20.06
CA ALA A 569 -13.17 -15.13 -19.17
C ALA A 569 -12.04 -14.10 -18.94
N PRO A 570 -12.14 -12.87 -19.51
CA PRO A 570 -11.10 -11.86 -19.32
C PRO A 570 -11.34 -11.01 -18.07
N GLY A 571 -10.27 -10.69 -17.34
CA GLY A 571 -10.26 -9.66 -16.32
C GLY A 571 -9.46 -8.45 -16.82
N ARG A 572 -10.04 -7.25 -16.71
CA ARG A 572 -9.36 -5.98 -17.09
C ARG A 572 -8.56 -5.45 -15.91
N VAL A 573 -7.33 -5.02 -16.15
CA VAL A 573 -6.49 -4.32 -15.15
C VAL A 573 -5.77 -3.13 -15.79
N THR A 574 -6.28 -1.93 -15.50
CA THR A 574 -5.69 -0.66 -15.92
C THR A 574 -5.45 0.24 -14.70
N GLU A 575 -5.02 1.49 -14.94
CA GLU A 575 -4.90 2.48 -13.86
C GLU A 575 -6.23 2.76 -13.16
N VAL A 576 -7.36 2.61 -13.88
CA VAL A 576 -8.70 2.86 -13.34
C VAL A 576 -9.07 1.79 -12.31
N GLU A 577 -9.00 0.51 -12.68
CA GLU A 577 -9.32 -0.59 -11.80
C GLU A 577 -8.33 -0.69 -10.62
N SER A 578 -7.05 -0.38 -10.85
CA SER A 578 -6.04 -0.40 -9.80
C SER A 578 -6.11 0.79 -8.82
N ALA A 579 -6.77 1.88 -9.21
CA ALA A 579 -7.02 3.01 -8.32
C ALA A 579 -8.13 2.71 -7.30
N ASP A 580 -9.08 1.85 -7.66
CA ASP A 580 -10.10 1.34 -6.76
C ASP A 580 -9.63 0.01 -6.13
N ARG A 581 -9.28 0.07 -4.86
CA ARG A 581 -8.73 -1.07 -4.14
C ARG A 581 -9.70 -2.24 -4.06
N GLN A 582 -10.97 -2.00 -3.81
CA GLN A 582 -11.97 -3.05 -3.67
C GLN A 582 -12.22 -3.76 -5.02
N MET A 583 -12.38 -2.97 -6.09
CA MET A 583 -12.52 -3.49 -7.43
C MET A 583 -11.30 -4.31 -7.85
N PHE A 584 -10.11 -3.82 -7.54
CA PHE A 584 -8.87 -4.51 -7.86
C PHE A 584 -8.70 -5.84 -7.11
N GLU A 585 -8.96 -5.84 -5.79
CA GLU A 585 -8.93 -7.05 -4.96
C GLU A 585 -9.97 -8.09 -5.45
N ALA A 586 -11.18 -7.65 -5.81
CA ALA A 586 -12.22 -8.53 -6.37
C ALA A 586 -11.80 -9.15 -7.71
N ILE A 587 -11.15 -8.40 -8.60
CA ILE A 587 -10.63 -8.94 -9.88
C ILE A 587 -9.53 -9.99 -9.60
N LEU A 588 -8.64 -9.73 -8.67
CA LEU A 588 -7.59 -10.69 -8.31
C LEU A 588 -8.15 -11.95 -7.65
N GLU A 589 -9.15 -11.82 -6.81
CA GLU A 589 -9.85 -12.96 -6.21
C GLU A 589 -10.57 -13.80 -7.27
N ALA A 590 -11.28 -13.17 -8.20
CA ALA A 590 -11.93 -13.84 -9.34
C ALA A 590 -10.90 -14.58 -10.23
N PHE A 591 -9.71 -14.04 -10.36
CA PHE A 591 -8.62 -14.68 -11.09
C PHE A 591 -8.04 -15.90 -10.35
N VAL A 592 -7.89 -15.81 -9.04
CA VAL A 592 -7.38 -16.93 -8.21
C VAL A 592 -8.37 -18.08 -8.13
N ASN A 593 -9.66 -17.79 -8.01
CA ASN A 593 -10.71 -18.81 -7.90
C ASN A 593 -11.17 -19.37 -9.25
N GLY A 594 -10.61 -18.88 -10.39
CA GLY A 594 -10.87 -19.38 -11.73
C GLY A 594 -12.16 -18.84 -12.37
N THR A 595 -12.80 -17.82 -11.80
CA THR A 595 -13.91 -17.10 -12.45
C THR A 595 -13.40 -16.23 -13.61
N VAL A 596 -12.17 -15.75 -13.50
CA VAL A 596 -11.42 -15.06 -14.55
C VAL A 596 -10.25 -15.96 -14.97
N ASP A 597 -10.13 -16.27 -16.24
CA ASP A 597 -9.06 -17.11 -16.78
C ASP A 597 -7.79 -16.30 -17.07
N MET A 598 -7.96 -15.17 -17.75
CA MET A 598 -6.87 -14.32 -18.22
C MET A 598 -7.01 -12.87 -17.77
N LEU A 599 -6.01 -12.34 -17.10
CA LEU A 599 -5.90 -10.89 -16.84
C LEU A 599 -5.33 -10.19 -18.06
N VAL A 600 -6.03 -9.17 -18.57
CA VAL A 600 -5.53 -8.30 -19.65
C VAL A 600 -5.12 -6.97 -19.01
N ALA A 601 -3.83 -6.69 -19.05
CA ALA A 601 -3.25 -5.59 -18.31
C ALA A 601 -2.42 -4.65 -19.18
N LYS A 602 -2.48 -3.36 -18.85
CA LYS A 602 -1.50 -2.37 -19.25
C LYS A 602 -0.31 -2.39 -18.28
N ARG A 603 0.55 -1.40 -18.38
CA ARG A 603 1.76 -1.18 -17.57
C ARG A 603 1.56 -1.21 -16.04
N VAL A 604 0.33 -1.09 -15.58
CA VAL A 604 -0.03 -1.00 -14.14
C VAL A 604 0.49 -2.19 -13.31
N LEU A 605 0.62 -3.36 -13.92
CA LEU A 605 1.17 -4.53 -13.26
C LEU A 605 2.71 -4.57 -13.23
N ASP A 606 3.39 -3.58 -13.80
CA ASP A 606 4.86 -3.58 -13.87
C ASP A 606 5.52 -3.19 -12.54
N GLU A 607 4.87 -2.36 -11.69
CA GLU A 607 5.44 -1.90 -10.42
C GLU A 607 4.39 -1.88 -9.29
N GLY A 608 4.74 -2.46 -8.14
CA GLY A 608 4.01 -2.24 -6.87
C GLY A 608 2.78 -3.10 -6.60
N VAL A 609 2.37 -3.97 -7.50
CA VAL A 609 1.21 -4.84 -7.33
C VAL A 609 1.64 -6.27 -7.05
N ASP A 610 1.10 -6.90 -6.01
CA ASP A 610 1.29 -8.32 -5.76
C ASP A 610 0.26 -9.10 -6.57
N ILE A 611 0.74 -9.77 -7.64
CA ILE A 611 -0.10 -10.56 -8.54
C ILE A 611 -0.12 -12.00 -8.04
N PRO A 612 -1.29 -12.65 -8.03
CA PRO A 612 -1.40 -14.08 -7.76
C PRO A 612 -0.51 -14.92 -8.69
N PRO A 613 -0.30 -16.18 -8.39
CA PRO A 613 0.58 -17.05 -9.19
C PRO A 613 0.11 -17.15 -10.64
N VAL A 614 0.82 -16.46 -11.52
CA VAL A 614 0.64 -16.52 -12.98
C VAL A 614 1.41 -17.72 -13.52
N ARG A 615 0.76 -18.59 -14.31
CA ARG A 615 1.40 -19.75 -14.95
C ARG A 615 2.00 -19.41 -16.31
N GLN A 616 1.33 -18.53 -17.04
CA GLN A 616 1.76 -18.15 -18.39
C GLN A 616 1.49 -16.67 -18.67
N ALA A 617 2.28 -16.11 -19.57
CA ALA A 617 2.12 -14.73 -19.99
C ALA A 617 2.26 -14.58 -21.50
N ILE A 618 1.42 -13.70 -22.08
CA ILE A 618 1.45 -13.36 -23.50
C ILE A 618 1.79 -11.87 -23.64
N PHE A 619 2.88 -11.55 -24.31
CA PHE A 619 3.30 -10.18 -24.57
C PHE A 619 2.82 -9.73 -25.94
N LEU A 620 1.72 -8.99 -25.99
CA LEU A 620 1.27 -8.25 -27.17
C LEU A 620 2.14 -7.01 -27.40
N ALA A 621 2.51 -6.32 -26.32
CA ALA A 621 3.43 -5.19 -26.38
C ALA A 621 4.64 -5.45 -25.48
N SER A 622 5.81 -5.53 -26.10
CA SER A 622 7.09 -5.70 -25.42
C SER A 622 7.85 -4.39 -25.41
N SER A 623 8.25 -3.93 -24.24
CA SER A 623 9.09 -2.74 -24.10
C SER A 623 10.51 -3.00 -24.60
N SER A 624 11.15 -1.99 -25.19
CA SER A 624 12.60 -2.01 -25.48
C SER A 624 13.44 -1.73 -24.23
N VAL A 625 12.81 -1.31 -23.13
CA VAL A 625 13.50 -1.02 -21.87
C VAL A 625 13.76 -2.33 -21.12
N GLU A 626 15.04 -2.69 -21.01
CA GLU A 626 15.49 -3.94 -20.40
C GLU A 626 14.88 -4.15 -18.99
N ARG A 627 14.78 -3.12 -18.21
CA ARG A 627 14.22 -3.14 -16.88
C ARG A 627 12.76 -3.59 -16.82
N GLU A 628 11.91 -3.08 -17.72
CA GLU A 628 10.47 -3.41 -17.71
C GLU A 628 10.25 -4.90 -17.95
N TRP A 629 10.96 -5.49 -18.91
CA TRP A 629 10.80 -6.92 -19.16
C TRP A 629 11.46 -7.80 -18.08
N ILE A 630 12.53 -7.33 -17.41
CA ILE A 630 13.10 -8.03 -16.24
C ILE A 630 12.08 -8.06 -15.10
N GLN A 631 11.40 -6.94 -14.83
CA GLN A 631 10.37 -6.86 -13.80
C GLN A 631 9.17 -7.74 -14.13
N ARG A 632 8.64 -7.68 -15.35
CA ARG A 632 7.52 -8.53 -15.82
C ARG A 632 7.87 -10.01 -15.68
N ARG A 633 9.03 -10.43 -16.18
CA ARG A 633 9.50 -11.80 -16.06
C ARG A 633 9.62 -12.26 -14.60
N GLY A 634 10.23 -11.45 -13.74
CA GLY A 634 10.37 -11.78 -12.33
C GLY A 634 9.04 -11.98 -11.58
N ARG A 635 7.95 -11.37 -12.05
CA ARG A 635 6.60 -11.60 -11.50
C ARG A 635 6.01 -12.93 -11.99
N ILE A 636 6.17 -13.22 -13.28
CA ILE A 636 5.69 -14.46 -13.90
C ILE A 636 6.40 -15.67 -13.28
N LEU A 637 7.68 -15.54 -12.91
CA LEU A 637 8.49 -16.66 -12.42
C LEU A 637 8.38 -16.92 -10.92
N ARG A 638 7.57 -16.18 -10.16
CA ARG A 638 7.39 -16.41 -8.72
C ARG A 638 6.94 -17.83 -8.43
N LEU A 639 7.52 -18.40 -7.35
CA LEU A 639 7.11 -19.70 -6.82
C LEU A 639 5.67 -19.63 -6.29
N SER A 640 4.90 -20.67 -6.57
CA SER A 640 3.60 -20.90 -5.94
C SER A 640 3.32 -22.39 -5.83
N PRO A 641 2.42 -22.81 -4.93
CA PRO A 641 2.06 -24.21 -4.79
C PRO A 641 1.59 -24.80 -6.13
N GLY A 642 2.13 -25.97 -6.50
CA GLY A 642 1.78 -26.67 -7.73
C GLY A 642 2.35 -26.08 -9.03
N LYS A 643 3.12 -24.99 -8.97
CA LYS A 643 3.75 -24.39 -10.15
C LYS A 643 5.20 -24.89 -10.29
N THR A 644 5.47 -25.67 -11.32
CA THR A 644 6.79 -26.24 -11.62
C THR A 644 7.57 -25.45 -12.67
N LYS A 645 6.87 -24.78 -13.58
CA LYS A 645 7.42 -23.93 -14.63
C LYS A 645 6.46 -22.79 -14.98
N ALA A 646 6.94 -21.83 -15.75
CA ALA A 646 6.12 -20.81 -16.39
C ALA A 646 6.28 -20.86 -17.91
N GLU A 647 5.28 -20.35 -18.66
CA GLU A 647 5.37 -20.18 -20.11
C GLU A 647 5.25 -18.71 -20.48
N ILE A 648 6.12 -18.25 -21.36
CA ILE A 648 6.14 -16.87 -21.86
C ILE A 648 6.03 -16.91 -23.39
N HIS A 649 4.99 -16.29 -23.92
CA HIS A 649 4.75 -16.11 -25.35
C HIS A 649 5.03 -14.64 -25.70
N ASP A 650 6.00 -14.37 -26.56
CA ASP A 650 6.37 -13.03 -27.01
C ASP A 650 6.05 -12.86 -28.49
N ILE A 651 5.24 -11.86 -28.85
CA ILE A 651 4.82 -11.60 -30.22
C ILE A 651 5.71 -10.51 -30.79
N LEU A 652 6.66 -10.94 -31.65
CA LEU A 652 7.57 -10.07 -32.38
C LEU A 652 6.91 -9.58 -33.67
N SER A 653 6.79 -8.27 -33.86
CA SER A 653 6.36 -7.68 -35.13
C SER A 653 7.53 -7.13 -35.91
N LEU A 654 7.67 -7.59 -37.14
CA LEU A 654 8.68 -7.14 -38.07
C LEU A 654 8.07 -6.79 -39.42
N PRO A 655 8.72 -5.91 -40.21
CA PRO A 655 8.32 -5.69 -41.61
C PRO A 655 8.50 -7.01 -42.41
N PRO A 656 7.73 -7.26 -43.47
CA PRO A 656 7.87 -8.51 -44.25
C PRO A 656 9.27 -8.62 -44.90
N PRO A 657 9.89 -9.82 -44.87
CA PRO A 657 11.28 -9.98 -45.42
C PRO A 657 11.40 -9.86 -46.92
N ARG A 658 10.31 -9.66 -47.66
CA ARG A 658 10.26 -9.66 -49.11
C ARG A 658 10.35 -8.25 -49.72
N SER A 659 11.21 -8.11 -50.73
CA SER A 659 11.23 -7.12 -51.81
C SER A 659 11.69 -5.69 -51.52
N ILE A 660 12.02 -5.29 -50.33
CA ILE A 660 12.54 -3.97 -50.02
C ILE A 660 13.99 -4.12 -49.51
N ARG A 661 14.95 -3.41 -50.11
CA ARG A 661 16.24 -3.16 -49.46
C ARG A 661 15.96 -2.22 -48.29
N TYR A 662 15.97 -2.79 -47.11
CA TYR A 662 15.86 -1.99 -45.90
C TYR A 662 17.07 -1.09 -45.72
N ASP A 663 16.83 0.13 -45.27
CA ASP A 663 17.90 1.01 -44.85
C ASP A 663 18.57 0.50 -43.55
N GLU A 664 19.74 1.06 -43.27
CA GLU A 664 20.50 0.70 -42.06
C GLU A 664 19.71 0.87 -40.75
N ALA A 665 18.79 1.85 -40.69
CA ALA A 665 17.99 2.12 -39.52
C ALA A 665 16.95 1.02 -39.26
N VAL A 666 16.42 0.40 -40.33
CA VAL A 666 15.53 -0.77 -40.22
C VAL A 666 16.29 -2.00 -39.77
N LEU A 667 17.47 -2.24 -40.36
CA LEU A 667 18.30 -3.40 -40.01
C LEU A 667 18.80 -3.30 -38.56
N LYS A 668 19.21 -2.12 -38.09
CA LYS A 668 19.57 -1.88 -36.68
C LYS A 668 18.37 -2.14 -35.74
N PHE A 669 17.17 -1.72 -36.12
CA PHE A 669 15.97 -2.03 -35.34
C PHE A 669 15.75 -3.55 -35.26
N ILE A 670 15.79 -4.28 -36.36
CA ILE A 670 15.62 -5.73 -36.39
C ILE A 670 16.67 -6.42 -35.52
N SER A 671 17.96 -6.05 -35.64
CA SER A 671 19.02 -6.57 -34.79
C SER A 671 18.75 -6.36 -33.31
N SER A 672 18.35 -5.16 -32.93
CA SER A 672 18.02 -4.84 -31.54
C SER A 672 16.87 -5.70 -30.97
N GLU A 673 15.82 -5.95 -31.78
CA GLU A 673 14.73 -6.82 -31.36
C GLU A 673 15.18 -8.28 -31.21
N LEU A 674 16.03 -8.78 -32.12
CA LEU A 674 16.55 -10.14 -32.04
C LEU A 674 17.52 -10.32 -30.85
N GLU A 675 18.33 -9.31 -30.53
CA GLU A 675 19.16 -9.29 -29.31
C GLU A 675 18.32 -9.35 -28.04
N ARG A 676 17.24 -8.59 -27.99
CA ARG A 676 16.28 -8.65 -26.90
C ARG A 676 15.72 -10.06 -26.71
N LEU A 677 15.30 -10.71 -27.79
CA LEU A 677 14.77 -12.07 -27.74
C LEU A 677 15.82 -13.08 -27.26
N ARG A 678 17.10 -12.97 -27.74
CA ARG A 678 18.19 -13.81 -27.26
C ARG A 678 18.46 -13.64 -25.76
N ALA A 679 18.40 -12.41 -25.26
CA ALA A 679 18.54 -12.13 -23.82
C ALA A 679 17.43 -12.81 -22.98
N PHE A 680 16.21 -12.89 -23.51
CA PHE A 680 15.12 -13.64 -22.89
C PHE A 680 15.33 -15.16 -22.97
N ALA A 681 15.75 -15.67 -24.12
CA ALA A 681 15.95 -17.09 -24.35
C ALA A 681 17.07 -17.68 -23.50
N ARG A 682 18.09 -16.86 -23.17
CA ARG A 682 19.35 -17.31 -22.51
C ARG A 682 19.11 -18.16 -21.25
N PHE A 683 18.11 -17.83 -20.44
CA PHE A 683 17.81 -18.52 -19.18
C PHE A 683 16.53 -19.37 -19.24
N SER A 684 15.97 -19.58 -20.44
CA SER A 684 14.80 -20.46 -20.63
C SER A 684 15.21 -21.94 -20.55
N LEU A 685 14.20 -22.82 -20.39
CA LEU A 685 14.44 -24.27 -20.35
C LEU A 685 15.02 -24.84 -21.64
N HIS A 686 14.67 -24.25 -22.79
CA HIS A 686 15.08 -24.71 -24.11
C HIS A 686 15.68 -23.56 -24.95
N PRO A 687 16.81 -22.96 -24.52
CA PRO A 687 17.39 -21.80 -25.20
C PRO A 687 17.78 -22.09 -26.64
N SER A 688 18.26 -23.30 -26.92
CA SER A 688 18.65 -23.69 -28.27
C SER A 688 17.49 -23.72 -29.25
N ALA A 689 16.34 -24.24 -28.85
CA ALA A 689 15.13 -24.26 -29.67
C ALA A 689 14.63 -22.86 -29.99
N THR A 690 14.59 -21.97 -28.98
CA THR A 690 14.23 -20.56 -29.17
C THR A 690 15.23 -19.82 -30.04
N ASN A 691 16.52 -20.03 -29.82
CA ASN A 691 17.57 -19.41 -30.63
C ASN A 691 17.49 -19.87 -32.09
N SER A 692 17.16 -21.13 -32.37
CA SER A 692 16.95 -21.64 -33.75
C SER A 692 15.85 -20.84 -34.47
N VAL A 693 14.74 -20.51 -33.79
CA VAL A 693 13.68 -19.67 -34.37
C VAL A 693 14.18 -18.24 -34.60
N ILE A 694 14.93 -17.68 -33.66
CA ILE A 694 15.54 -16.36 -33.81
C ILE A 694 16.52 -16.31 -34.95
N ASP A 695 17.35 -17.33 -35.12
CA ASP A 695 18.32 -17.45 -36.21
C ASP A 695 17.64 -17.63 -37.56
N GLU A 696 16.53 -18.38 -37.61
CA GLU A 696 15.69 -18.46 -38.81
C GLU A 696 15.16 -17.09 -39.23
N VAL A 697 14.65 -16.31 -38.26
CA VAL A 697 14.23 -14.93 -38.51
C VAL A 697 15.42 -14.09 -38.97
N HIS A 698 16.54 -14.14 -38.27
CA HIS A 698 17.76 -13.40 -38.66
C HIS A 698 18.14 -13.68 -40.09
N ASN A 699 18.21 -14.95 -40.48
CA ASN A 699 18.61 -15.37 -41.81
C ASN A 699 17.69 -14.82 -42.92
N LYS A 700 16.39 -14.64 -42.63
CA LYS A 700 15.44 -14.04 -43.59
C LYS A 700 15.76 -12.58 -43.94
N TYR A 701 16.49 -11.84 -43.08
CA TYR A 701 16.81 -10.42 -43.27
C TYR A 701 18.26 -10.17 -43.61
N PHE A 702 19.19 -10.98 -43.14
CA PHE A 702 20.64 -10.67 -43.18
C PHE A 702 21.49 -11.60 -44.09
N LEU A 703 20.95 -12.77 -44.46
CA LEU A 703 21.70 -13.74 -45.31
C LEU A 703 21.29 -13.69 -46.79
N ARG A 704 20.85 -12.57 -47.30
CA ARG A 704 20.58 -12.36 -48.72
C ARG A 704 21.53 -11.39 -49.36
#